data_e7b15b6b33843a3428998556acc3d184
#
_entry.id   e7b15b6b33843a3428998556acc3d184
#
_cell.length_a   1.000
_cell.length_b   1.000
_cell.length_c   1.000
_cell.angle_alpha   90.00
_cell.angle_beta   90.00
_cell.angle_gamma   90.00
#
_symmetry.space_group_name_H-M   'P 1'
#
loop_
_entity.id
_entity.type
_entity.pdbx_description
1 polymer ?
#
loop_
_entity_poly.entity_id
_entity_poly.type
_entity_poly.pdbx_seq_one_letter_code
_entity_poly.pdbx_strand_id
1 'polypeptide(L)'
;MKTVKTVRLSGRLSGRDTLNIWAAGENGEPIPAHELKLMLFARDPSTFYGAFAETWEDGPLSGVTVSGGSIAPFLRDPPANPLLAIAWDGELVPLRRLLADGTGPHRLAFSLREPEGGETWTLTAHWIGPDGAAVELDGRGRPAGAAPASGGPAPEETEALLQAWLRLMPELRAEGDPGCLRTALTEDEAWRFLTEWSLRLAEWGAAVWLPAWWGRLGRGKPALTAHVRFPAAAAPSPFGLERLLDFDWRLSIGDVEIGEDEFLAMAASGKALHRFRGGWIALDPALAGKIRRIMREARRRGGIPLRELLLDAAARRGGLSRDENRDDAEEDVAVSLLPDGDLAARLGELLRLGETADLPLPAGFRGELRPYQKRGAGWLAGLYRLGFGGCLADDMGLGKTVQYIAYLLHLKETAAGGPSLLICPTSLVGNWMKELNRFAPSLRVLVHYGAGRARDMAAFLGRLRETDLVLTTYMTALNDRRLLGAVTWHSLCLDEAQHLRNAGTKQASAIRRFPAVHRVALTGTPLENRPADLWSVMDFVNPGYLGSLAGFEKRFGRTAAADREADELRRLVRPFLLRRMKTDPRIAPDLPDKIESTLYVPLTKLQAALYEGVLDRLWSGIEKSGGMARRGRILAAITQLKQICAHPALYMKETRGPDPDPALSNKSALLLEMVADLRARGESCLVFTQYAAMGFLLQRMLQNALDEPVLYLHGGTPKAERERLVESFRDGGVFVLSLRAGGTGLNLTAASHVFHYDRWWNPAVENQATDRAHRIGQQRTVHVHRLVALGTLEEKIDELIARKRNLMERITGFDERYASELGDDELRELVALRKSWADG
;
A
#
# COMPACT_ATOMS: atom_id res chain seq x y z
N MET A 1 44.49 -27.98 -17.56
CA MET A 1 44.46 -27.91 -16.09
C MET A 1 45.89 -27.60 -15.64
N LYS A 2 46.22 -26.33 -15.38
CA LYS A 2 47.54 -25.97 -14.80
C LYS A 2 47.47 -26.31 -13.29
N THR A 3 48.44 -27.06 -12.83
CA THR A 3 48.69 -27.42 -11.45
C THR A 3 48.61 -26.16 -10.58
N VAL A 4 47.77 -26.22 -9.53
CA VAL A 4 47.62 -25.16 -8.55
C VAL A 4 48.97 -24.91 -7.91
N LYS A 5 49.65 -23.84 -8.24
CA LYS A 5 50.87 -23.40 -7.58
C LYS A 5 50.51 -22.92 -6.16
N THR A 6 51.34 -23.23 -5.21
CA THR A 6 51.23 -22.79 -3.83
C THR A 6 51.41 -21.29 -3.78
N VAL A 7 50.40 -20.55 -3.34
CA VAL A 7 50.43 -19.09 -3.17
C VAL A 7 50.72 -18.80 -1.70
N ARG A 8 51.70 -17.95 -1.41
CA ARG A 8 51.95 -17.45 -0.06
C ARG A 8 51.24 -16.14 0.15
N LEU A 9 50.61 -15.97 1.32
CA LEU A 9 50.06 -14.67 1.71
C LEU A 9 51.08 -13.96 2.61
N SER A 10 51.36 -12.73 2.28
CA SER A 10 52.11 -11.80 3.13
C SER A 10 51.19 -10.69 3.59
N GLY A 11 51.31 -10.21 4.83
CA GLY A 11 50.44 -9.19 5.38
C GLY A 11 51.17 -8.26 6.32
N ARG A 12 50.71 -7.01 6.38
CA ARG A 12 51.23 -5.98 7.26
C ARG A 12 50.12 -5.17 7.88
N LEU A 13 50.17 -4.95 9.18
CA LEU A 13 49.33 -4.00 9.88
C LEU A 13 49.75 -2.57 9.51
N SER A 14 48.83 -1.84 8.89
CA SER A 14 49.00 -0.40 8.63
C SER A 14 48.00 0.38 9.48
N GLY A 15 48.49 1.08 10.51
CA GLY A 15 47.63 1.76 11.47
C GLY A 15 46.99 0.85 12.54
N ARG A 16 45.96 1.38 13.23
CA ARG A 16 45.35 0.69 14.38
C ARG A 16 44.33 -0.40 14.01
N ASP A 17 43.69 -0.27 12.84
CA ASP A 17 42.49 -1.08 12.45
C ASP A 17 42.57 -1.60 11.03
N THR A 18 43.73 -1.62 10.40
CA THR A 18 43.84 -1.98 8.99
C THR A 18 44.93 -3.03 8.78
N LEU A 19 44.57 -4.19 8.28
CA LEU A 19 45.48 -5.29 7.91
C LEU A 19 45.56 -5.37 6.38
N ASN A 20 46.70 -5.04 5.81
CA ASN A 20 46.97 -5.21 4.38
C ASN A 20 47.54 -6.58 4.12
N ILE A 21 46.89 -7.33 3.24
CA ILE A 21 47.32 -8.69 2.87
C ILE A 21 47.56 -8.71 1.38
N TRP A 22 48.67 -9.30 0.93
CA TRP A 22 48.95 -9.51 -0.48
C TRP A 22 49.38 -10.93 -0.75
N ALA A 23 49.10 -11.41 -1.94
CA ALA A 23 49.50 -12.73 -2.41
C ALA A 23 50.85 -12.64 -3.11
N ALA A 24 51.77 -13.55 -2.76
CA ALA A 24 53.05 -13.66 -3.39
C ALA A 24 53.22 -15.07 -4.02
N GLY A 25 53.83 -15.16 -5.18
CA GLY A 25 54.20 -16.41 -5.83
C GLY A 25 55.37 -17.12 -5.11
N GLU A 26 55.74 -18.31 -5.59
CA GLU A 26 56.84 -19.14 -5.03
C GLU A 26 58.18 -18.38 -4.97
N ASN A 27 58.37 -17.39 -5.81
CA ASN A 27 59.60 -16.56 -5.88
C ASN A 27 59.47 -15.23 -5.10
N GLY A 28 58.38 -15.03 -4.32
CA GLY A 28 58.18 -13.83 -3.55
C GLY A 28 57.61 -12.64 -4.34
N GLU A 29 57.34 -12.80 -5.66
CA GLU A 29 56.76 -11.72 -6.48
C GLU A 29 55.23 -11.58 -6.22
N PRO A 30 54.71 -10.35 -6.10
CA PRO A 30 53.26 -10.09 -5.96
C PRO A 30 52.47 -10.68 -7.13
N ILE A 31 51.38 -11.40 -6.84
CA ILE A 31 50.46 -11.94 -7.84
C ILE A 31 49.48 -10.82 -8.21
N PRO A 32 49.21 -10.53 -9.49
CA PRO A 32 48.21 -9.52 -9.88
C PRO A 32 46.83 -9.84 -9.35
N ALA A 33 46.07 -8.80 -8.94
CA ALA A 33 44.77 -8.97 -8.30
C ALA A 33 43.74 -9.76 -9.15
N HIS A 34 43.74 -9.55 -10.49
CA HIS A 34 42.85 -10.27 -11.39
C HIS A 34 43.21 -11.78 -11.50
N GLU A 35 44.49 -12.13 -11.43
CA GLU A 35 44.92 -13.52 -11.48
C GLU A 35 44.61 -14.27 -10.17
N LEU A 36 44.76 -13.57 -9.05
CA LEU A 36 44.38 -14.10 -7.72
C LEU A 36 42.86 -14.27 -7.61
N LYS A 37 42.05 -13.28 -8.09
CA LYS A 37 40.61 -13.40 -8.16
C LYS A 37 40.15 -14.64 -8.91
N LEU A 38 40.73 -14.90 -10.08
CA LEU A 38 40.44 -16.09 -10.90
C LEU A 38 40.80 -17.40 -10.18
N MET A 39 41.94 -17.42 -9.50
CA MET A 39 42.38 -18.60 -8.74
C MET A 39 41.47 -18.91 -7.56
N LEU A 40 41.04 -17.91 -6.81
CA LEU A 40 40.14 -18.03 -5.68
C LEU A 40 38.73 -18.40 -6.12
N PHE A 41 38.19 -17.77 -7.14
CA PHE A 41 36.89 -18.07 -7.71
C PHE A 41 36.82 -19.51 -8.26
N ALA A 42 37.89 -19.98 -8.91
CA ALA A 42 37.94 -21.34 -9.41
C ALA A 42 37.96 -22.42 -8.32
N ARG A 43 38.37 -22.06 -7.08
CA ARG A 43 38.45 -22.99 -5.93
C ARG A 43 37.17 -23.05 -5.13
N ASP A 44 36.56 -21.91 -4.81
CA ASP A 44 35.27 -21.83 -4.10
C ASP A 44 34.55 -20.48 -4.35
N PRO A 45 33.57 -20.43 -5.30
CA PRO A 45 32.83 -19.22 -5.60
C PRO A 45 32.00 -18.67 -4.44
N SER A 46 31.48 -19.53 -3.57
CA SER A 46 30.57 -19.12 -2.49
C SER A 46 31.29 -18.36 -1.38
N THR A 47 32.49 -18.80 -1.02
CA THR A 47 33.33 -18.14 -0.02
C THR A 47 33.88 -16.81 -0.54
N PHE A 48 34.14 -16.70 -1.82
CA PHE A 48 34.61 -15.46 -2.44
C PHE A 48 33.57 -14.35 -2.37
N TYR A 49 32.30 -14.64 -2.68
CA TYR A 49 31.23 -13.64 -2.64
C TYR A 49 30.80 -13.24 -1.22
N GLY A 50 30.94 -14.13 -0.22
CA GLY A 50 30.44 -13.87 1.12
C GLY A 50 31.33 -13.00 2.00
N ALA A 51 32.65 -13.09 1.86
CA ALA A 51 33.58 -12.49 2.82
C ALA A 51 34.46 -11.35 2.24
N PHE A 52 34.69 -11.29 0.94
CA PHE A 52 35.75 -10.44 0.37
C PHE A 52 35.35 -9.58 -0.82
N ALA A 53 34.14 -9.71 -1.37
CA ALA A 53 33.72 -9.00 -2.58
C ALA A 53 33.70 -7.47 -2.41
N GLU A 54 33.43 -6.98 -1.19
CA GLU A 54 33.30 -5.55 -0.90
C GLU A 54 34.64 -4.87 -0.54
N THR A 55 35.65 -5.66 -0.12
CA THR A 55 36.93 -5.12 0.39
C THR A 55 38.12 -5.24 -0.59
N TRP A 56 37.84 -5.74 -1.77
CA TRP A 56 38.89 -5.98 -2.77
C TRP A 56 39.09 -4.76 -3.68
N GLU A 57 40.18 -4.01 -3.45
CA GLU A 57 40.58 -2.92 -4.34
C GLU A 57 41.30 -3.45 -5.60
N ASP A 58 40.89 -2.97 -6.76
CA ASP A 58 41.55 -3.19 -8.05
C ASP A 58 42.81 -2.31 -8.15
N GLY A 59 43.88 -2.74 -7.46
CA GLY A 59 45.22 -2.10 -7.57
C GLY A 59 46.21 -2.95 -8.35
N PRO A 60 47.35 -2.40 -8.77
CA PRO A 60 48.41 -3.15 -9.47
C PRO A 60 49.06 -4.26 -8.62
N LEU A 61 48.83 -4.25 -7.31
CA LEU A 61 49.25 -5.26 -6.36
C LEU A 61 48.05 -6.07 -5.86
N SER A 62 48.18 -7.37 -5.75
CA SER A 62 47.19 -8.27 -5.18
C SER A 62 47.09 -8.04 -3.66
N GLY A 63 46.44 -6.97 -3.26
CA GLY A 63 46.27 -6.57 -1.88
C GLY A 63 44.81 -6.59 -1.43
N VAL A 64 44.51 -7.17 -0.28
CA VAL A 64 43.25 -7.11 0.41
C VAL A 64 43.45 -6.29 1.67
N THR A 65 42.64 -5.25 1.82
CA THR A 65 42.60 -4.47 3.05
C THR A 65 41.43 -4.96 3.91
N VAL A 66 41.73 -5.57 5.05
CA VAL A 66 40.77 -6.04 6.03
C VAL A 66 40.70 -5.01 7.15
N SER A 67 39.54 -4.41 7.39
CA SER A 67 39.38 -3.39 8.43
C SER A 67 38.42 -3.82 9.53
N GLY A 68 38.72 -3.37 10.76
CA GLY A 68 37.83 -3.49 11.91
C GLY A 68 37.45 -4.94 12.27
N GLY A 69 36.14 -5.18 12.45
CA GLY A 69 35.60 -6.44 12.95
C GLY A 69 35.86 -7.69 12.10
N SER A 70 36.31 -7.51 10.87
CA SER A 70 36.60 -8.62 9.95
C SER A 70 37.98 -9.26 10.16
N ILE A 71 38.89 -8.61 10.89
CA ILE A 71 40.27 -9.11 11.12
C ILE A 71 40.27 -10.36 11.99
N ALA A 72 39.50 -10.38 13.06
CA ALA A 72 39.53 -11.45 14.02
C ALA A 72 38.91 -12.77 13.50
N PRO A 73 37.74 -12.77 12.85
CA PRO A 73 37.23 -13.95 12.15
C PRO A 73 38.17 -14.46 11.07
N PHE A 74 38.80 -13.56 10.33
CA PHE A 74 39.79 -13.90 9.33
C PHE A 74 41.01 -14.61 9.90
N LEU A 75 41.48 -14.26 11.09
CA LEU A 75 42.63 -14.84 11.74
C LEU A 75 42.31 -16.09 12.61
N ARG A 76 41.04 -16.24 13.07
CA ARG A 76 40.64 -17.29 14.02
C ARG A 76 40.44 -18.65 13.40
N ASP A 77 39.92 -18.74 12.20
CA ASP A 77 39.52 -20.02 11.59
C ASP A 77 40.19 -20.24 10.23
N PRO A 78 41.50 -20.57 10.25
CA PRO A 78 42.26 -20.85 9.04
C PRO A 78 41.71 -21.96 8.14
N PRO A 79 41.17 -23.09 8.70
CA PRO A 79 40.65 -24.16 7.85
C PRO A 79 39.36 -23.85 7.13
N ALA A 80 38.49 -23.00 7.70
CA ALA A 80 37.21 -22.61 7.12
C ALA A 80 37.34 -21.53 6.00
N ASN A 81 38.50 -20.89 5.92
CA ASN A 81 38.78 -19.86 4.94
C ASN A 81 39.78 -20.34 3.88
N PRO A 82 39.42 -20.57 2.64
CA PRO A 82 40.29 -21.09 1.59
C PRO A 82 41.50 -20.20 1.32
N LEU A 83 41.51 -18.92 1.71
CA LEU A 83 42.65 -18.03 1.67
C LEU A 83 43.73 -18.39 2.70
N LEU A 84 43.35 -19.05 3.82
CA LEU A 84 44.22 -19.36 4.92
C LEU A 84 44.76 -20.77 4.86
N ALA A 85 44.36 -21.60 3.91
CA ALA A 85 45.11 -22.84 3.54
C ALA A 85 46.44 -22.52 2.88
N ILE A 86 46.77 -21.24 2.72
CA ILE A 86 48.02 -20.72 2.15
C ILE A 86 48.93 -20.30 3.31
N ALA A 87 50.21 -20.69 3.29
CA ALA A 87 51.15 -20.38 4.36
C ALA A 87 51.37 -18.87 4.50
N TRP A 88 51.23 -18.33 5.73
CA TRP A 88 51.52 -16.93 6.05
C TRP A 88 53.03 -16.72 6.21
N ASP A 89 53.53 -15.64 5.64
CA ASP A 89 54.90 -15.21 5.79
C ASP A 89 54.98 -13.75 6.28
N GLY A 90 55.88 -13.43 7.22
CA GLY A 90 56.13 -12.08 7.71
C GLY A 90 55.72 -11.76 9.15
N GLU A 91 55.60 -10.47 9.50
CA GLU A 91 55.41 -9.94 10.87
C GLU A 91 54.13 -10.36 11.58
N LEU A 92 53.21 -11.04 10.90
CA LEU A 92 51.93 -11.51 11.47
C LEU A 92 52.07 -12.84 12.25
N VAL A 93 53.18 -13.56 12.12
CA VAL A 93 53.45 -14.83 12.83
C VAL A 93 53.37 -14.65 14.36
N PRO A 94 53.92 -13.59 14.96
CA PRO A 94 53.78 -13.34 16.38
C PRO A 94 52.33 -13.06 16.82
N LEU A 95 51.58 -12.30 16.00
CA LEU A 95 50.18 -11.98 16.26
C LEU A 95 49.28 -13.20 16.14
N ARG A 96 49.60 -14.11 15.18
CA ARG A 96 48.90 -15.38 15.02
C ARG A 96 49.17 -16.34 16.20
N ARG A 97 50.41 -16.41 16.73
CA ARG A 97 50.70 -17.15 17.98
C ARG A 97 49.89 -16.59 19.15
N LEU A 98 49.83 -15.25 19.31
CA LEU A 98 49.05 -14.62 20.34
C LEU A 98 47.53 -14.86 20.24
N LEU A 99 46.99 -14.92 19.01
CA LEU A 99 45.56 -15.10 18.73
C LEU A 99 45.18 -16.58 18.50
N ALA A 100 46.07 -17.40 17.94
CA ALA A 100 45.82 -18.85 17.78
C ALA A 100 45.96 -19.60 19.12
N ASP A 101 46.72 -19.09 20.04
CA ASP A 101 46.82 -19.58 21.41
C ASP A 101 45.54 -19.28 22.24
N GLY A 102 44.49 -18.69 21.62
CA GLY A 102 43.13 -18.67 22.17
C GLY A 102 42.51 -20.05 22.42
N THR A 103 43.10 -21.10 21.90
CA THR A 103 42.90 -22.50 22.27
C THR A 103 44.04 -23.08 23.12
N GLY A 104 45.06 -22.28 23.41
CA GLY A 104 46.15 -22.63 24.33
C GLY A 104 45.65 -22.74 25.78
N PRO A 105 46.44 -23.41 26.63
CA PRO A 105 46.05 -23.65 28.02
C PRO A 105 45.86 -22.37 28.87
N HIS A 106 46.27 -21.20 28.36
CA HIS A 106 46.28 -19.94 29.12
C HIS A 106 45.63 -18.77 28.35
N ARG A 107 44.61 -18.13 28.94
CA ARG A 107 43.89 -16.97 28.36
C ARG A 107 43.96 -15.78 29.29
N LEU A 108 43.89 -14.56 28.69
CA LEU A 108 43.56 -13.34 29.45
C LEU A 108 42.06 -13.02 29.37
N ALA A 109 41.50 -12.63 30.51
CA ALA A 109 40.19 -12.05 30.61
C ALA A 109 40.32 -10.63 31.13
N PHE A 110 39.49 -9.73 30.58
CA PHE A 110 39.36 -8.36 31.10
C PHE A 110 37.97 -8.20 31.74
N SER A 111 37.96 -7.76 32.99
CA SER A 111 36.74 -7.59 33.78
C SER A 111 36.50 -6.12 34.08
N LEU A 112 35.32 -5.62 33.72
CA LEU A 112 34.87 -4.31 34.11
C LEU A 112 33.91 -4.41 35.31
N ARG A 113 34.27 -3.76 36.43
CA ARG A 113 33.45 -3.71 37.66
C ARG A 113 32.87 -2.34 37.90
N GLU A 114 31.65 -2.31 38.43
CA GLU A 114 30.93 -1.12 38.81
C GLU A 114 31.56 -0.41 40.02
N PRO A 115 31.39 0.93 40.15
CA PRO A 115 31.85 1.65 41.32
C PRO A 115 31.04 1.28 42.58
N GLU A 116 31.73 0.84 43.65
CA GLU A 116 31.11 0.41 44.92
C GLU A 116 30.82 1.62 45.89
N GLY A 117 30.88 2.84 45.45
CA GLY A 117 30.57 4.03 46.25
C GLY A 117 31.29 5.29 45.79
N GLY A 118 31.93 5.27 44.65
CA GLY A 118 32.61 6.35 43.96
C GLY A 118 32.12 6.58 42.54
N GLU A 119 32.82 7.41 41.77
CA GLU A 119 32.53 7.66 40.34
C GLU A 119 33.46 6.85 39.41
N THR A 120 34.36 6.00 39.96
CA THR A 120 35.43 5.39 39.20
C THR A 120 35.11 3.89 38.91
N TRP A 121 35.08 3.54 37.66
CA TRP A 121 34.96 2.13 37.21
C TRP A 121 36.30 1.40 37.31
N THR A 122 36.29 0.13 37.67
CA THR A 122 37.51 -0.65 37.85
C THR A 122 37.65 -1.65 36.71
N LEU A 123 38.76 -1.56 35.95
CA LEU A 123 39.16 -2.53 34.93
C LEU A 123 40.27 -3.39 35.50
N THR A 124 40.08 -4.72 35.50
CA THR A 124 41.07 -5.72 35.94
C THR A 124 41.33 -6.73 34.81
N ALA A 125 42.58 -7.21 34.78
CA ALA A 125 42.96 -8.33 33.94
C ALA A 125 43.05 -9.62 34.78
N HIS A 126 42.67 -10.74 34.21
CA HIS A 126 42.71 -12.06 34.84
C HIS A 126 43.40 -13.05 33.90
N TRP A 127 44.23 -13.86 34.46
CA TRP A 127 44.74 -15.04 33.75
C TRP A 127 43.80 -16.21 33.98
N ILE A 128 43.47 -16.94 32.91
CA ILE A 128 42.62 -18.12 32.96
C ILE A 128 43.49 -19.37 32.69
N GLY A 129 43.56 -20.26 33.68
CA GLY A 129 44.27 -21.50 33.58
C GLY A 129 43.57 -22.55 32.71
N PRO A 130 44.26 -23.69 32.45
CA PRO A 130 43.71 -24.80 31.68
C PRO A 130 42.49 -25.45 32.33
N ASP A 131 42.39 -25.36 33.64
CA ASP A 131 41.29 -25.84 34.48
C ASP A 131 40.12 -24.86 34.56
N GLY A 132 40.21 -23.67 33.92
CA GLY A 132 39.26 -22.61 33.97
C GLY A 132 39.37 -21.72 35.21
N ALA A 133 40.35 -21.95 36.11
CA ALA A 133 40.60 -21.08 37.25
C ALA A 133 41.11 -19.72 36.80
N ALA A 134 40.58 -18.65 37.39
CA ALA A 134 40.96 -17.28 37.09
C ALA A 134 41.78 -16.67 38.21
N VAL A 135 42.93 -16.09 37.86
CA VAL A 135 43.82 -15.39 38.80
C VAL A 135 43.83 -13.92 38.40
N GLU A 136 43.50 -13.03 39.34
CA GLU A 136 43.52 -11.58 39.11
C GLU A 136 44.98 -11.11 38.99
N LEU A 137 45.22 -10.24 38.01
CA LEU A 137 46.56 -9.67 37.76
C LEU A 137 46.58 -8.19 38.19
N ASP A 138 47.74 -7.77 38.67
CA ASP A 138 47.96 -6.35 38.90
C ASP A 138 48.10 -5.58 37.58
N GLY A 139 48.18 -4.24 37.64
CA GLY A 139 48.32 -3.40 36.45
C GLY A 139 49.51 -3.72 35.55
N ARG A 140 50.50 -4.45 36.01
CA ARG A 140 51.70 -4.89 35.25
C ARG A 140 51.62 -6.31 34.75
N GLY A 141 50.55 -7.05 35.10
CA GLY A 141 50.35 -8.42 34.69
C GLY A 141 50.90 -9.48 35.67
N ARG A 142 51.22 -9.10 36.89
CA ARG A 142 51.65 -10.04 37.91
C ARG A 142 50.48 -10.50 38.76
N PRO A 143 50.46 -11.77 39.20
CA PRO A 143 49.36 -12.23 40.08
C PRO A 143 49.21 -11.35 41.33
N ALA A 144 47.97 -10.84 41.58
CA ALA A 144 47.66 -9.94 42.68
C ALA A 144 47.51 -10.61 44.07
N GLY A 145 47.67 -11.94 44.16
CA GLY A 145 47.51 -12.70 45.42
C GLY A 145 48.43 -13.93 45.48
N ALA A 146 48.33 -14.72 46.57
CA ALA A 146 49.10 -15.98 46.71
C ALA A 146 48.74 -16.94 45.56
N ALA A 147 49.76 -17.46 44.87
CA ALA A 147 49.60 -18.42 43.79
C ALA A 147 48.84 -19.67 44.29
N PRO A 148 47.87 -20.19 43.47
CA PRO A 148 47.19 -21.46 43.84
C PRO A 148 48.18 -22.60 43.95
N ALA A 149 47.93 -23.50 44.89
CA ALA A 149 48.84 -24.60 45.26
C ALA A 149 49.12 -25.64 44.13
N SER A 150 48.42 -25.52 43.00
CA SER A 150 48.58 -26.36 41.80
C SER A 150 48.95 -25.54 40.58
N GLY A 151 50.23 -25.11 40.47
CA GLY A 151 50.74 -24.56 39.19
C GLY A 151 50.15 -23.25 38.71
N GLY A 152 50.38 -22.14 39.47
CA GLY A 152 50.04 -20.80 39.04
C GLY A 152 50.94 -20.34 37.87
N PRO A 153 50.54 -19.28 37.13
CA PRO A 153 51.29 -18.76 36.00
C PRO A 153 52.63 -18.21 36.45
N ALA A 154 53.66 -18.37 35.63
CA ALA A 154 54.91 -17.68 35.81
C ALA A 154 54.72 -16.16 35.67
N PRO A 155 55.13 -15.34 36.61
CA PRO A 155 54.92 -13.87 36.54
C PRO A 155 55.44 -13.24 35.25
N GLU A 156 56.53 -13.74 34.70
CA GLU A 156 57.14 -13.25 33.47
C GLU A 156 56.26 -13.56 32.24
N GLU A 157 55.55 -14.66 32.23
CA GLU A 157 54.68 -15.08 31.15
C GLU A 157 53.38 -14.26 31.10
N THR A 158 52.74 -14.01 32.24
CA THR A 158 51.53 -13.18 32.34
C THR A 158 51.83 -11.69 32.10
N GLU A 159 53.02 -11.22 32.55
CA GLU A 159 53.47 -9.87 32.24
C GLU A 159 53.71 -9.71 30.72
N ALA A 160 54.39 -10.63 30.08
CA ALA A 160 54.61 -10.60 28.63
C ALA A 160 53.28 -10.65 27.83
N LEU A 161 52.33 -11.46 28.28
CA LEU A 161 51.02 -11.58 27.66
C LEU A 161 50.21 -10.29 27.80
N LEU A 162 50.18 -9.66 29.00
CA LEU A 162 49.51 -8.40 29.18
C LEU A 162 50.17 -7.26 28.36
N GLN A 163 51.51 -7.25 28.31
CA GLN A 163 52.25 -6.26 27.49
C GLN A 163 51.89 -6.38 25.99
N ALA A 164 51.69 -7.61 25.51
CA ALA A 164 51.29 -7.82 24.13
C ALA A 164 49.87 -7.24 23.88
N TRP A 165 48.90 -7.46 24.78
CA TRP A 165 47.58 -6.82 24.69
C TRP A 165 47.59 -5.31 24.79
N LEU A 166 48.45 -4.75 25.68
CA LEU A 166 48.61 -3.29 25.78
C LEU A 166 49.26 -2.69 24.54
N ARG A 167 50.05 -3.44 23.78
CA ARG A 167 50.55 -2.99 22.46
C ARG A 167 49.46 -3.00 21.40
N LEU A 168 48.59 -4.00 21.42
CA LEU A 168 47.47 -4.12 20.50
C LEU A 168 46.36 -3.09 20.78
N MET A 169 46.13 -2.79 22.07
CA MET A 169 45.09 -1.85 22.55
C MET A 169 45.70 -0.76 23.39
N PRO A 170 46.32 0.27 22.78
CA PRO A 170 46.96 1.36 23.52
C PRO A 170 46.02 2.12 24.44
N GLU A 171 44.69 2.04 24.16
CA GLU A 171 43.64 2.67 24.96
C GLU A 171 43.54 2.08 26.38
N LEU A 172 44.01 0.87 26.59
CA LEU A 172 44.03 0.20 27.89
C LEU A 172 45.23 0.58 28.74
N ARG A 173 46.16 1.39 28.23
CA ARG A 173 47.37 1.80 28.98
C ARG A 173 47.06 2.87 30.01
N ALA A 174 47.71 2.79 31.14
CA ALA A 174 47.67 3.83 32.15
C ALA A 174 48.35 5.11 31.66
N GLU A 175 47.83 6.27 32.06
CA GLU A 175 48.45 7.56 31.78
C GLU A 175 49.77 7.67 32.52
N GLY A 176 50.85 7.91 31.76
CA GLY A 176 52.21 8.05 32.35
C GLY A 176 52.99 6.77 32.46
N ASP A 177 52.40 5.57 32.38
CA ASP A 177 53.11 4.30 32.34
C ASP A 177 52.56 3.39 31.22
N PRO A 178 53.16 3.40 30.02
CA PRO A 178 52.68 2.62 28.88
C PRO A 178 52.73 1.09 29.07
N GLY A 179 53.49 0.61 30.09
CA GLY A 179 53.60 -0.81 30.46
C GLY A 179 52.57 -1.26 31.49
N CYS A 180 51.66 -0.35 31.92
CA CYS A 180 50.67 -0.69 32.94
C CYS A 180 49.26 -0.61 32.40
N LEU A 181 48.38 -1.55 32.79
CA LEU A 181 46.95 -1.50 32.51
C LEU A 181 46.31 -0.33 33.27
N ARG A 182 45.46 0.42 32.61
CA ARG A 182 44.60 1.42 33.23
C ARG A 182 43.53 0.72 34.07
N THR A 183 43.68 0.72 35.34
CA THR A 183 42.79 0.01 36.29
C THR A 183 41.59 0.86 36.69
N ALA A 184 41.71 2.20 36.62
CA ALA A 184 40.66 3.14 36.96
C ALA A 184 40.16 3.84 35.68
N LEU A 185 38.88 3.68 35.38
CA LEU A 185 38.24 4.29 34.22
C LEU A 185 37.23 5.34 34.69
N THR A 186 37.22 6.46 34.00
CA THR A 186 36.12 7.44 34.08
C THR A 186 34.86 6.85 33.49
N GLU A 187 33.73 7.52 33.71
CA GLU A 187 32.41 7.10 33.15
C GLU A 187 32.42 7.04 31.63
N ASP A 188 33.05 8.01 30.97
CA ASP A 188 33.18 8.04 29.51
C ASP A 188 34.10 6.93 28.97
N GLU A 189 35.18 6.60 29.70
CA GLU A 189 36.06 5.51 29.35
C GLU A 189 35.40 4.15 29.59
N ALA A 190 34.60 3.98 30.65
CA ALA A 190 33.80 2.81 30.90
C ALA A 190 32.75 2.61 29.80
N TRP A 191 32.11 3.70 29.36
CA TRP A 191 31.22 3.67 28.22
C TRP A 191 31.91 3.18 26.93
N ARG A 192 33.09 3.75 26.62
CA ARG A 192 33.90 3.30 25.47
C ARG A 192 34.35 1.85 25.63
N PHE A 193 34.68 1.44 26.84
CA PHE A 193 35.01 0.04 27.09
C PHE A 193 33.82 -0.88 26.80
N LEU A 194 32.63 -0.53 27.26
CA LEU A 194 31.41 -1.30 27.06
C LEU A 194 30.98 -1.37 25.57
N THR A 195 31.12 -0.27 24.83
CA THR A 195 30.60 -0.14 23.46
C THR A 195 31.61 -0.51 22.37
N GLU A 196 32.91 -0.27 22.61
CA GLU A 196 33.96 -0.40 21.60
C GLU A 196 35.05 -1.37 22.00
N TRP A 197 35.70 -1.15 23.17
CA TRP A 197 36.92 -1.89 23.53
C TRP A 197 36.63 -3.35 23.88
N SER A 198 35.52 -3.62 24.56
CA SER A 198 35.11 -4.97 24.94
C SER A 198 34.83 -5.84 23.70
N LEU A 199 34.20 -5.25 22.66
CA LEU A 199 33.92 -5.95 21.42
C LEU A 199 35.20 -6.29 20.68
N ARG A 200 36.15 -5.33 20.58
CA ARG A 200 37.45 -5.55 19.94
C ARG A 200 38.29 -6.59 20.69
N LEU A 201 38.29 -6.54 22.03
CA LEU A 201 38.95 -7.55 22.85
C LEU A 201 38.38 -8.95 22.63
N ALA A 202 37.03 -9.05 22.59
CA ALA A 202 36.35 -10.33 22.35
C ALA A 202 36.59 -10.85 20.93
N GLU A 203 36.58 -10.00 19.93
CA GLU A 203 36.89 -10.34 18.53
C GLU A 203 38.31 -10.87 18.38
N TRP A 204 39.26 -10.31 19.15
CA TRP A 204 40.67 -10.73 19.12
C TRP A 204 40.95 -11.88 20.04
N GLY A 205 39.94 -12.46 20.72
CA GLY A 205 40.07 -13.71 21.47
C GLY A 205 40.27 -13.56 22.96
N ALA A 206 40.28 -12.35 23.52
CA ALA A 206 40.25 -12.17 24.95
C ALA A 206 38.88 -12.55 25.53
N ALA A 207 38.87 -13.15 26.71
CA ALA A 207 37.64 -13.26 27.47
C ALA A 207 37.28 -11.87 28.03
N VAL A 208 36.03 -11.46 27.96
CA VAL A 208 35.56 -10.17 28.50
C VAL A 208 34.40 -10.41 29.46
N TRP A 209 34.57 -9.99 30.70
CA TRP A 209 33.54 -10.09 31.73
C TRP A 209 32.96 -8.72 32.00
N LEU A 210 31.71 -8.56 31.56
CA LEU A 210 30.98 -7.32 31.70
C LEU A 210 29.96 -7.43 32.84
N PRO A 211 29.53 -6.29 33.42
CA PRO A 211 28.49 -6.28 34.43
C PRO A 211 27.21 -7.01 33.97
N ALA A 212 26.56 -7.74 34.86
CA ALA A 212 25.42 -8.61 34.52
C ALA A 212 24.24 -7.84 33.87
N TRP A 213 24.07 -6.55 34.17
CA TRP A 213 23.02 -5.71 33.58
C TRP A 213 23.29 -5.35 32.12
N TRP A 214 24.58 -5.29 31.69
CA TRP A 214 24.93 -4.98 30.31
C TRP A 214 24.41 -6.01 29.31
N GLY A 215 24.50 -7.31 29.64
CA GLY A 215 23.96 -8.36 28.82
C GLY A 215 22.44 -8.37 28.71
N ARG A 216 21.75 -7.73 29.67
CA ARG A 216 20.29 -7.55 29.62
C ARG A 216 19.87 -6.35 28.75
N LEU A 217 20.66 -5.28 28.72
CA LEU A 217 20.44 -4.10 27.87
C LEU A 217 20.68 -4.38 26.37
N GLY A 218 21.64 -5.26 26.05
CA GLY A 218 22.02 -5.57 24.65
C GLY A 218 20.99 -6.41 23.86
N ARG A 219 19.88 -6.84 24.47
CA ARG A 219 18.86 -7.69 23.82
C ARG A 219 17.66 -6.94 23.25
N GLY A 220 17.53 -5.63 23.43
CA GLY A 220 16.38 -4.84 22.93
C GLY A 220 16.78 -3.47 22.46
N LYS A 221 16.32 -3.08 21.27
CA LYS A 221 16.41 -1.66 20.84
C LYS A 221 15.56 -0.81 21.79
N PRO A 222 15.99 0.42 22.14
CA PRO A 222 15.19 1.34 22.92
C PRO A 222 13.85 1.60 22.25
N ALA A 223 12.73 1.42 22.96
CA ALA A 223 11.41 1.65 22.47
C ALA A 223 10.77 2.86 23.15
N LEU A 224 10.37 3.86 22.37
CA LEU A 224 9.66 5.02 22.84
C LEU A 224 8.16 4.78 22.69
N THR A 225 7.43 4.75 23.81
CA THR A 225 5.99 4.50 23.81
C THR A 225 5.24 5.73 24.25
N ALA A 226 4.28 6.22 23.44
CA ALA A 226 3.33 7.22 23.88
C ALA A 226 2.04 6.54 24.37
N HIS A 227 1.73 6.71 25.65
CA HIS A 227 0.42 6.36 26.20
C HIS A 227 -0.58 7.45 25.82
N VAL A 228 -1.52 7.11 24.95
CA VAL A 228 -2.43 8.08 24.32
C VAL A 228 -3.83 7.97 24.94
N ARG A 229 -4.43 9.11 25.32
CA ARG A 229 -5.74 9.21 25.95
C ARG A 229 -6.57 10.37 25.42
N PHE A 230 -7.86 10.37 25.69
CA PHE A 230 -8.69 11.52 25.45
C PHE A 230 -8.36 12.65 26.42
N PRO A 231 -8.37 13.93 25.96
CA PRO A 231 -8.25 15.08 26.86
C PRO A 231 -9.36 15.08 27.90
N ALA A 232 -9.02 15.25 29.16
CA ALA A 232 -9.96 15.22 30.29
C ALA A 232 -11.09 16.28 30.20
N ALA A 233 -10.88 17.38 29.48
CA ALA A 233 -11.83 18.50 29.32
C ALA A 233 -12.73 18.40 28.08
N ALA A 234 -12.71 17.29 27.33
CA ALA A 234 -13.42 17.22 26.07
C ALA A 234 -14.87 16.79 26.25
N ALA A 235 -15.81 17.68 25.91
CA ALA A 235 -17.22 17.34 25.68
C ALA A 235 -17.33 16.14 24.72
N PRO A 236 -18.40 15.31 24.78
CA PRO A 236 -18.64 14.21 23.85
C PRO A 236 -18.91 14.78 22.45
N SER A 237 -17.89 15.27 21.78
CA SER A 237 -17.93 15.67 20.39
C SER A 237 -17.56 14.48 19.53
N PRO A 238 -18.17 14.31 18.33
CA PRO A 238 -17.82 13.22 17.42
C PRO A 238 -16.31 13.19 17.18
N PHE A 239 -15.76 11.99 17.04
CA PHE A 239 -14.37 11.74 16.76
C PHE A 239 -13.94 12.47 15.47
N GLY A 240 -13.29 13.63 15.60
CA GLY A 240 -12.62 14.25 14.47
C GLY A 240 -11.23 13.66 14.31
N LEU A 241 -10.82 13.29 13.10
CA LEU A 241 -9.48 12.76 12.80
C LEU A 241 -8.35 13.72 13.15
N GLU A 242 -8.63 15.01 13.13
CA GLU A 242 -7.72 16.10 13.55
C GLU A 242 -7.73 16.32 15.07
N ARG A 243 -8.53 15.54 15.83
CA ARG A 243 -8.56 15.67 17.28
C ARG A 243 -7.21 15.31 17.85
N LEU A 244 -6.63 16.24 18.57
CA LEU A 244 -5.40 16.03 19.30
C LEU A 244 -5.72 15.24 20.58
N LEU A 245 -4.97 14.17 20.78
CA LEU A 245 -5.06 13.30 21.94
C LEU A 245 -3.95 13.68 22.90
N ASP A 246 -4.26 13.64 24.18
CA ASP A 246 -3.23 13.79 25.24
C ASP A 246 -2.36 12.53 25.24
N PHE A 247 -1.12 12.70 25.57
CA PHE A 247 -0.14 11.62 25.58
C PHE A 247 0.87 11.77 26.71
N ASP A 248 1.43 10.63 27.11
CA ASP A 248 2.47 10.50 28.11
C ASP A 248 3.58 9.60 27.56
N TRP A 249 4.82 10.10 27.53
CA TRP A 249 5.94 9.34 26.97
C TRP A 249 6.53 8.39 28.01
N ARG A 250 6.81 7.16 27.60
CA ARG A 250 7.61 6.20 28.35
C ARG A 250 8.69 5.64 27.43
N LEU A 251 9.92 5.61 27.95
CA LEU A 251 11.05 5.01 27.28
C LEU A 251 11.33 3.65 27.91
N SER A 252 11.31 2.59 27.13
CA SER A 252 11.70 1.24 27.57
C SER A 252 13.11 0.95 27.07
N ILE A 253 14.01 0.63 27.99
CA ILE A 253 15.38 0.18 27.69
C ILE A 253 15.54 -1.20 28.35
N GLY A 254 15.51 -2.28 27.56
CA GLY A 254 15.38 -3.63 28.09
C GLY A 254 14.12 -3.78 28.92
N ASP A 255 14.24 -4.22 30.17
CA ASP A 255 13.13 -4.42 31.11
C ASP A 255 12.82 -3.17 31.96
N VAL A 256 13.46 -2.05 31.72
CA VAL A 256 13.32 -0.83 32.52
C VAL A 256 12.48 0.21 31.78
N GLU A 257 11.37 0.64 32.41
CA GLU A 257 10.57 1.75 31.94
C GLU A 257 10.98 3.07 32.66
N ILE A 258 11.21 4.12 31.88
CA ILE A 258 11.64 5.46 32.31
C ILE A 258 10.54 6.44 31.92
N GLY A 259 10.07 7.24 32.86
CA GLY A 259 9.11 8.31 32.60
C GLY A 259 9.73 9.48 31.82
N GLU A 260 8.88 10.33 31.26
CA GLU A 260 9.34 11.46 30.45
C GLU A 260 10.25 12.43 31.22
N ASP A 261 9.87 12.82 32.44
CA ASP A 261 10.64 13.75 33.26
C ASP A 261 11.98 13.14 33.69
N GLU A 262 11.99 11.86 34.06
CA GLU A 262 13.19 11.10 34.40
C GLU A 262 14.16 11.03 33.21
N PHE A 263 13.63 10.72 32.03
CA PHE A 263 14.41 10.69 30.78
C PHE A 263 14.98 12.07 30.42
N LEU A 264 14.16 13.13 30.53
CA LEU A 264 14.62 14.48 30.21
C LEU A 264 15.75 14.94 31.17
N ALA A 265 15.68 14.57 32.45
CA ALA A 265 16.75 14.83 33.42
C ALA A 265 18.04 14.07 33.05
N MET A 266 17.96 12.79 32.70
CA MET A 266 19.08 11.99 32.21
C MET A 266 19.70 12.57 30.94
N ALA A 267 18.89 12.91 29.94
CA ALA A 267 19.34 13.46 28.67
C ALA A 267 19.95 14.87 28.82
N ALA A 268 19.60 15.60 29.86
CA ALA A 268 20.17 16.91 30.16
C ALA A 268 21.58 16.82 30.78
N SER A 269 21.90 15.71 31.46
CA SER A 269 23.22 15.53 32.08
C SER A 269 24.34 15.31 31.06
N GLY A 270 23.99 14.86 29.83
CA GLY A 270 24.96 14.56 28.78
C GLY A 270 25.78 13.27 28.99
N LYS A 271 25.56 12.56 30.07
CA LYS A 271 26.24 11.31 30.40
C LYS A 271 25.65 10.14 29.65
N ALA A 272 26.44 9.10 29.38
CA ALA A 272 26.02 7.89 28.74
C ALA A 272 25.57 6.79 29.73
N LEU A 273 26.08 6.81 30.95
CA LEU A 273 25.74 5.85 31.99
C LEU A 273 24.99 6.55 33.11
N HIS A 274 23.87 6.03 33.56
CA HIS A 274 23.04 6.62 34.60
C HIS A 274 22.72 5.58 35.67
N ARG A 275 22.76 6.02 36.96
CA ARG A 275 22.26 5.21 38.06
C ARG A 275 20.77 5.45 38.26
N PHE A 276 19.98 4.40 38.07
CA PHE A 276 18.52 4.50 38.12
C PHE A 276 17.93 3.33 38.93
N ARG A 277 17.11 3.63 39.96
CA ARG A 277 16.43 2.65 40.82
C ARG A 277 17.35 1.55 41.36
N GLY A 278 18.60 1.91 41.67
CA GLY A 278 19.58 0.98 42.24
C GLY A 278 20.38 0.17 41.21
N GLY A 279 20.17 0.35 39.93
CA GLY A 279 20.93 -0.24 38.82
C GLY A 279 21.56 0.78 37.90
N TRP A 280 22.34 0.29 36.93
CA TRP A 280 22.89 1.11 35.86
C TRP A 280 22.06 1.01 34.58
N ILE A 281 21.91 2.14 33.89
CA ILE A 281 21.25 2.25 32.58
C ILE A 281 22.22 2.92 31.62
N ALA A 282 22.28 2.39 30.41
CA ALA A 282 23.05 2.98 29.32
C ALA A 282 22.12 3.76 28.38
N LEU A 283 22.42 5.02 28.16
CA LEU A 283 21.67 5.90 27.26
C LEU A 283 22.65 6.66 26.37
N ASP A 284 22.78 6.23 25.12
CA ASP A 284 23.62 6.93 24.13
C ASP A 284 23.18 8.41 24.00
N PRO A 285 24.07 9.39 24.21
CA PRO A 285 23.75 10.81 24.08
C PRO A 285 23.19 11.21 22.71
N ALA A 286 23.65 10.58 21.62
CA ALA A 286 23.14 10.82 20.27
C ALA A 286 21.68 10.34 20.13
N LEU A 287 21.41 9.14 20.65
CA LEU A 287 20.07 8.57 20.72
C LEU A 287 19.12 9.38 21.62
N ALA A 288 19.59 9.81 22.79
CA ALA A 288 18.86 10.72 23.69
C ALA A 288 18.49 12.03 22.99
N GLY A 289 19.39 12.57 22.17
CA GLY A 289 19.14 13.76 21.35
C GLY A 289 18.03 13.54 20.31
N LYS A 290 18.00 12.39 19.64
CA LYS A 290 16.96 12.00 18.68
C LYS A 290 15.59 11.85 19.38
N ILE A 291 15.52 11.11 20.49
CA ILE A 291 14.30 10.92 21.27
C ILE A 291 13.74 12.26 21.76
N ARG A 292 14.59 13.11 22.32
CA ARG A 292 14.20 14.45 22.79
C ARG A 292 13.66 15.34 21.65
N ARG A 293 14.14 15.19 20.43
CA ARG A 293 13.61 15.88 19.25
C ARG A 293 12.20 15.41 18.92
N ILE A 294 11.96 14.08 18.91
CA ILE A 294 10.65 13.47 18.66
C ILE A 294 9.62 13.94 19.69
N MET A 295 9.97 13.88 20.98
CA MET A 295 9.10 14.34 22.09
C MET A 295 8.76 15.82 21.96
N ARG A 296 9.74 16.69 21.67
CA ARG A 296 9.52 18.13 21.50
C ARG A 296 8.62 18.45 20.30
N GLU A 297 8.77 17.72 19.21
CA GLU A 297 7.96 17.91 18.02
C GLU A 297 6.49 17.54 18.28
N ALA A 298 6.23 16.43 18.96
CA ALA A 298 4.88 16.03 19.37
C ALA A 298 4.24 17.06 20.32
N ARG A 299 4.99 17.57 21.31
CA ARG A 299 4.48 18.61 22.23
C ARG A 299 4.22 19.96 21.53
N ARG A 300 5.03 20.34 20.55
CA ARG A 300 4.79 21.56 19.74
C ARG A 300 3.51 21.49 18.93
N ARG A 301 3.08 20.27 18.51
CA ARG A 301 1.81 20.04 17.82
C ARG A 301 0.61 20.10 18.76
N GLY A 302 0.81 20.13 20.07
CA GLY A 302 -0.25 20.17 21.08
C GLY A 302 -0.95 18.86 21.31
N GLY A 303 -0.44 17.75 20.78
CA GLY A 303 -1.01 16.42 20.96
C GLY A 303 -0.71 15.48 19.77
N ILE A 304 -1.13 14.23 19.89
CA ILE A 304 -1.03 13.23 18.81
C ILE A 304 -2.39 13.18 18.08
N PRO A 305 -2.44 13.44 16.77
CA PRO A 305 -3.69 13.32 16.01
C PRO A 305 -4.22 11.88 16.04
N LEU A 306 -5.53 11.72 16.23
CA LEU A 306 -6.19 10.39 16.23
C LEU A 306 -5.86 9.61 14.94
N ARG A 307 -5.67 10.30 13.84
CA ARG A 307 -5.20 9.71 12.57
C ARG A 307 -3.91 8.89 12.73
N GLU A 308 -2.91 9.41 13.45
CA GLU A 308 -1.62 8.72 13.62
C GLU A 308 -1.79 7.44 14.44
N LEU A 309 -2.67 7.47 15.44
CA LEU A 309 -3.00 6.28 16.23
C LEU A 309 -3.73 5.20 15.39
N LEU A 310 -4.65 5.61 14.50
CA LEU A 310 -5.33 4.69 13.58
C LEU A 310 -4.35 4.03 12.60
N LEU A 311 -3.40 4.81 12.09
CA LEU A 311 -2.35 4.32 11.20
C LEU A 311 -1.45 3.28 11.90
N ASP A 312 -1.05 3.56 13.13
CA ASP A 312 -0.24 2.66 13.94
C ASP A 312 -1.00 1.37 14.29
N ALA A 313 -2.27 1.47 14.71
CA ALA A 313 -3.11 0.31 15.01
C ALA A 313 -3.36 -0.58 13.77
N ALA A 314 -3.51 0.01 12.59
CA ALA A 314 -3.67 -0.71 11.33
C ALA A 314 -2.36 -1.44 10.92
N ALA A 315 -1.19 -0.82 11.16
CA ALA A 315 0.11 -1.42 10.87
C ALA A 315 0.39 -2.65 11.77
N ARG A 316 0.10 -2.56 13.07
CA ARG A 316 0.32 -3.67 14.04
C ARG A 316 -0.51 -4.91 13.74
N ARG A 317 -1.76 -4.78 13.32
CA ARG A 317 -2.60 -5.93 12.92
C ARG A 317 -2.05 -6.71 11.72
N GLY A 318 -1.20 -6.10 10.94
CA GLY A 318 -0.56 -6.72 9.78
C GLY A 318 0.71 -7.50 10.08
N GLY A 319 1.15 -7.60 11.35
CA GLY A 319 2.39 -8.27 11.74
C GLY A 319 3.66 -7.55 11.28
N LEU A 320 3.54 -6.33 10.77
CA LEU A 320 4.68 -5.49 10.43
C LEU A 320 4.99 -4.60 11.63
N SER A 321 6.07 -4.87 12.32
CA SER A 321 6.69 -3.84 13.15
C SER A 321 7.07 -2.66 12.24
N ARG A 322 6.91 -1.45 12.72
CA ARG A 322 7.25 -0.22 11.96
C ARG A 322 8.74 -0.19 11.57
N ASP A 323 9.55 -1.03 12.23
CA ASP A 323 11.01 -1.11 12.11
C ASP A 323 11.52 -1.87 10.89
N GLU A 324 10.71 -2.75 10.25
CA GLU A 324 11.20 -3.56 9.13
C GLU A 324 11.04 -2.89 7.75
N ASN A 325 10.48 -1.67 7.66
CA ASN A 325 9.99 -1.11 6.39
C ASN A 325 10.51 0.28 5.99
N ARG A 326 11.51 0.82 6.68
CA ARG A 326 12.19 2.02 6.21
C ARG A 326 13.63 1.68 5.84
N ASP A 327 13.91 1.76 4.53
CA ASP A 327 15.28 1.75 3.98
C ASP A 327 16.12 3.00 4.40
N ASP A 328 15.56 3.85 5.26
CA ASP A 328 16.32 4.91 5.92
C ASP A 328 17.00 4.29 7.15
N ALA A 329 18.25 3.91 6.98
CA ALA A 329 19.16 3.33 7.99
C ALA A 329 19.43 4.25 9.20
N GLU A 330 18.60 5.25 9.48
CA GLU A 330 18.79 6.25 10.52
C GLU A 330 17.76 6.21 11.68
N GLU A 331 16.72 5.34 11.69
CA GLU A 331 15.79 5.30 12.84
C GLU A 331 16.17 4.17 13.83
N ASP A 332 17.09 4.52 14.75
CA ASP A 332 17.50 3.63 15.87
C ASP A 332 16.45 3.52 17.00
N VAL A 333 15.29 4.18 16.88
CA VAL A 333 14.26 4.25 17.94
C VAL A 333 12.91 3.78 17.41
N ALA A 334 12.40 2.67 17.98
CA ALA A 334 11.03 2.24 17.72
C ALA A 334 10.03 3.15 18.48
N VAL A 335 9.18 3.86 17.73
CA VAL A 335 8.10 4.67 18.33
C VAL A 335 6.79 3.93 18.22
N SER A 336 6.11 3.70 19.36
CA SER A 336 4.81 3.04 19.42
C SER A 336 3.77 3.90 20.15
N LEU A 337 2.50 3.77 19.69
CA LEU A 337 1.37 4.48 20.30
C LEU A 337 0.48 3.46 21.00
N LEU A 338 0.32 3.56 22.31
CA LEU A 338 -0.56 2.68 23.10
C LEU A 338 -1.79 3.49 23.55
N PRO A 339 -2.99 3.16 23.03
CA PRO A 339 -4.22 3.78 23.51
C PRO A 339 -4.56 3.32 24.93
N ASP A 340 -5.14 4.18 25.74
CA ASP A 340 -5.72 3.81 27.03
C ASP A 340 -6.95 2.89 26.85
N GLY A 341 -7.52 2.40 27.98
CA GLY A 341 -8.59 1.39 27.95
C GLY A 341 -9.82 1.81 27.15
N ASP A 342 -10.33 3.05 27.32
CA ASP A 342 -11.52 3.55 26.60
C ASP A 342 -11.20 3.77 25.10
N LEU A 343 -10.08 4.39 24.82
CA LEU A 343 -9.63 4.61 23.44
C LEU A 343 -9.32 3.28 22.72
N ALA A 344 -8.69 2.34 23.43
CA ALA A 344 -8.42 0.99 22.92
C ALA A 344 -9.71 0.22 22.59
N ALA A 345 -10.72 0.32 23.47
CA ALA A 345 -12.01 -0.32 23.27
C ALA A 345 -12.71 0.23 22.02
N ARG A 346 -12.75 1.55 21.84
CA ARG A 346 -13.36 2.21 20.66
C ARG A 346 -12.61 1.92 19.35
N LEU A 347 -11.28 1.88 19.39
CA LEU A 347 -10.49 1.45 18.24
C LEU A 347 -10.74 -0.02 17.89
N GLY A 348 -10.82 -0.88 18.91
CA GLY A 348 -11.17 -2.29 18.75
C GLY A 348 -12.57 -2.49 18.15
N GLU A 349 -13.54 -1.68 18.57
CA GLU A 349 -14.88 -1.64 18.00
C GLU A 349 -14.85 -1.22 16.52
N LEU A 350 -14.21 -0.09 16.20
CA LEU A 350 -14.07 0.41 14.82
C LEU A 350 -13.49 -0.65 13.88
N LEU A 351 -12.41 -1.30 14.31
CA LEU A 351 -11.71 -2.28 13.50
C LEU A 351 -12.48 -3.59 13.27
N ARG A 352 -13.47 -3.91 14.13
CA ARG A 352 -14.34 -5.10 14.01
C ARG A 352 -15.72 -4.78 13.47
N LEU A 353 -16.06 -3.51 13.30
CA LEU A 353 -17.42 -3.06 13.00
C LEU A 353 -17.98 -3.72 11.73
N GLY A 354 -17.16 -3.93 10.70
CA GLY A 354 -17.57 -4.59 9.45
C GLY A 354 -18.00 -6.06 9.63
N GLU A 355 -17.56 -6.73 10.69
CA GLU A 355 -17.83 -8.14 10.97
C GLU A 355 -18.97 -8.33 11.98
N THR A 356 -19.07 -7.43 12.96
CA THR A 356 -19.95 -7.58 14.14
C THR A 356 -21.20 -6.71 14.12
N ALA A 357 -21.23 -5.68 13.25
CA ALA A 357 -22.37 -4.78 13.19
C ALA A 357 -23.64 -5.51 12.73
N ASP A 358 -24.69 -5.42 13.50
CA ASP A 358 -26.04 -5.81 13.10
C ASP A 358 -27.02 -4.68 13.47
N LEU A 359 -27.93 -4.36 12.55
CA LEU A 359 -28.94 -3.35 12.80
C LEU A 359 -30.30 -4.01 12.96
N PRO A 360 -30.98 -3.83 14.13
CA PRO A 360 -32.37 -4.17 14.22
C PRO A 360 -33.16 -3.45 13.12
N LEU A 361 -34.10 -4.14 12.50
CA LEU A 361 -34.88 -3.56 11.41
C LEU A 361 -35.68 -2.36 11.95
N PRO A 362 -35.49 -1.15 11.42
CA PRO A 362 -36.25 0.02 11.86
C PRO A 362 -37.76 -0.17 11.69
N ALA A 363 -38.56 0.31 12.60
CA ALA A 363 -40.03 0.12 12.60
C ALA A 363 -40.69 0.72 11.34
N GLY A 364 -40.10 1.80 10.81
CA GLY A 364 -40.57 2.46 9.58
C GLY A 364 -40.20 1.74 8.29
N PHE A 365 -39.40 0.65 8.33
CA PHE A 365 -38.93 -0.04 7.14
C PHE A 365 -39.97 -1.05 6.63
N ARG A 366 -40.32 -0.95 5.34
CA ARG A 366 -41.24 -1.90 4.69
C ARG A 366 -40.47 -2.87 3.80
N GLY A 367 -40.47 -4.15 4.19
CA GLY A 367 -39.79 -5.24 3.48
C GLY A 367 -38.77 -5.97 4.37
N GLU A 368 -37.95 -6.79 3.76
CA GLU A 368 -36.93 -7.59 4.43
C GLU A 368 -35.54 -7.21 3.94
N LEU A 369 -34.60 -7.15 4.89
CA LEU A 369 -33.19 -6.99 4.61
C LEU A 369 -32.50 -8.35 4.68
N ARG A 370 -31.66 -8.66 3.71
CA ARG A 370 -30.76 -9.81 3.79
C ARG A 370 -29.76 -9.64 4.93
N PRO A 371 -29.21 -10.72 5.51
CA PRO A 371 -28.27 -10.63 6.65
C PRO A 371 -27.09 -9.67 6.39
N TYR A 372 -26.49 -9.71 5.21
CA TYR A 372 -25.42 -8.80 4.87
C TYR A 372 -25.89 -7.35 4.72
N GLN A 373 -27.14 -7.09 4.30
CA GLN A 373 -27.68 -5.72 4.21
C GLN A 373 -27.93 -5.14 5.60
N LYS A 374 -28.43 -5.95 6.55
CA LYS A 374 -28.52 -5.55 7.96
C LYS A 374 -27.16 -5.16 8.54
N ARG A 375 -26.14 -6.00 8.27
CA ARG A 375 -24.75 -5.70 8.66
C ARG A 375 -24.23 -4.42 8.03
N GLY A 376 -24.53 -4.15 6.74
CA GLY A 376 -24.08 -2.93 6.07
C GLY A 376 -24.75 -1.67 6.62
N ALA A 377 -26.05 -1.71 6.92
CA ALA A 377 -26.75 -0.60 7.57
C ALA A 377 -26.25 -0.40 9.01
N GLY A 378 -26.01 -1.49 9.76
CA GLY A 378 -25.43 -1.48 11.10
C GLY A 378 -24.01 -0.91 11.12
N TRP A 379 -23.21 -1.23 10.11
CA TRP A 379 -21.87 -0.67 9.95
C TRP A 379 -21.91 0.86 9.75
N LEU A 380 -22.83 1.38 8.94
CA LEU A 380 -23.03 2.82 8.80
C LEU A 380 -23.46 3.47 10.12
N ALA A 381 -24.39 2.85 10.87
CA ALA A 381 -24.84 3.34 12.16
C ALA A 381 -23.72 3.31 13.22
N GLY A 382 -22.87 2.28 13.21
CA GLY A 382 -21.71 2.18 14.08
C GLY A 382 -20.65 3.24 13.75
N LEU A 383 -20.37 3.51 12.48
CA LEU A 383 -19.47 4.60 12.06
C LEU A 383 -20.02 5.97 12.50
N TYR A 384 -21.33 6.20 12.32
CA TYR A 384 -21.99 7.42 12.80
C TYR A 384 -21.77 7.60 14.31
N ARG A 385 -22.02 6.56 15.13
CA ARG A 385 -21.82 6.59 16.58
C ARG A 385 -20.37 6.90 16.96
N LEU A 386 -19.42 6.35 16.20
CA LEU A 386 -17.99 6.61 16.39
C LEU A 386 -17.51 7.93 15.76
N GLY A 387 -18.36 8.68 15.06
CA GLY A 387 -18.03 9.97 14.45
C GLY A 387 -17.16 9.89 13.18
N PHE A 388 -17.17 8.75 12.50
CA PHE A 388 -16.47 8.54 11.24
C PHE A 388 -17.45 8.40 10.09
N GLY A 389 -17.03 8.82 8.90
CA GLY A 389 -17.73 8.55 7.66
C GLY A 389 -17.33 7.20 7.05
N GLY A 390 -18.14 6.71 6.09
CA GLY A 390 -17.91 5.41 5.47
C GLY A 390 -18.24 5.34 3.99
N CYS A 391 -17.52 4.48 3.28
CA CYS A 391 -17.75 4.15 1.89
C CYS A 391 -18.32 2.74 1.75
N LEU A 392 -19.61 2.64 1.40
CA LEU A 392 -20.26 1.36 1.09
C LEU A 392 -20.01 1.02 -0.37
N ALA A 393 -19.07 0.12 -0.60
CA ALA A 393 -18.50 -0.20 -1.89
C ALA A 393 -18.91 -1.60 -2.42
N ASP A 394 -20.05 -2.10 -1.96
CA ASP A 394 -20.62 -3.37 -2.41
C ASP A 394 -20.78 -3.42 -3.93
N ASP A 395 -20.66 -4.59 -4.50
CA ASP A 395 -20.92 -4.81 -5.92
C ASP A 395 -22.29 -4.28 -6.31
N MET A 396 -22.44 -3.85 -7.57
CA MET A 396 -23.73 -3.36 -8.08
C MET A 396 -24.80 -4.45 -7.99
N GLY A 397 -26.02 -4.04 -7.58
CA GLY A 397 -27.13 -4.99 -7.42
C GLY A 397 -27.21 -5.68 -6.06
N LEU A 398 -26.28 -5.45 -5.13
CA LEU A 398 -26.35 -5.95 -3.75
C LEU A 398 -27.22 -5.06 -2.82
N GLY A 399 -27.89 -4.02 -3.36
CA GLY A 399 -28.84 -3.22 -2.61
C GLY A 399 -28.22 -2.17 -1.68
N LYS A 400 -27.21 -1.42 -2.14
CA LYS A 400 -26.64 -0.28 -1.41
C LYS A 400 -27.70 0.77 -1.04
N THR A 401 -28.62 1.06 -1.97
CA THR A 401 -29.75 1.98 -1.77
C THR A 401 -30.59 1.56 -0.57
N VAL A 402 -30.98 0.30 -0.50
CA VAL A 402 -31.84 -0.25 0.56
C VAL A 402 -31.15 -0.21 1.92
N GLN A 403 -29.84 -0.51 1.96
CA GLN A 403 -29.03 -0.40 3.18
C GLN A 403 -28.96 1.04 3.69
N TYR A 404 -28.76 2.01 2.81
CA TYR A 404 -28.73 3.41 3.18
C TYR A 404 -30.12 3.92 3.62
N ILE A 405 -31.21 3.46 3.00
CA ILE A 405 -32.58 3.76 3.41
C ILE A 405 -32.86 3.23 4.83
N ALA A 406 -32.45 1.99 5.14
CA ALA A 406 -32.58 1.42 6.48
C ALA A 406 -31.78 2.22 7.52
N TYR A 407 -30.57 2.65 7.15
CA TYR A 407 -29.75 3.52 7.98
C TYR A 407 -30.43 4.90 8.23
N LEU A 408 -31.02 5.53 7.22
CA LEU A 408 -31.74 6.79 7.37
C LEU A 408 -32.94 6.66 8.32
N LEU A 409 -33.72 5.58 8.23
CA LEU A 409 -34.81 5.29 9.16
C LEU A 409 -34.31 5.12 10.58
N HIS A 410 -33.21 4.37 10.76
CA HIS A 410 -32.58 4.22 12.06
C HIS A 410 -32.13 5.57 12.64
N LEU A 411 -31.55 6.46 11.86
CA LEU A 411 -31.21 7.82 12.31
C LEU A 411 -32.44 8.60 12.74
N LYS A 412 -33.53 8.51 11.96
CA LYS A 412 -34.79 9.19 12.31
C LYS A 412 -35.41 8.69 13.63
N GLU A 413 -35.27 7.39 13.93
CA GLU A 413 -35.81 6.77 15.13
C GLU A 413 -34.95 7.00 16.38
N THR A 414 -33.62 7.10 16.22
CA THR A 414 -32.68 7.11 17.34
C THR A 414 -32.04 8.45 17.64
N ALA A 415 -32.01 9.35 16.69
CA ALA A 415 -31.29 10.62 16.80
C ALA A 415 -32.21 11.81 16.53
N ALA A 416 -32.24 12.76 17.48
CA ALA A 416 -32.85 14.06 17.28
C ALA A 416 -31.97 14.92 16.35
N GLY A 417 -31.92 14.55 15.06
CA GLY A 417 -31.07 15.21 14.08
C GLY A 417 -31.85 16.03 13.04
N GLY A 418 -31.15 16.89 12.34
CA GLY A 418 -31.66 17.66 11.20
C GLY A 418 -31.88 16.80 9.94
N PRO A 419 -32.22 17.44 8.81
CA PRO A 419 -32.43 16.75 7.55
C PRO A 419 -31.13 16.16 7.01
N SER A 420 -31.26 15.07 6.24
CA SER A 420 -30.16 14.44 5.51
C SER A 420 -30.13 14.94 4.05
N LEU A 421 -28.97 14.94 3.41
CA LEU A 421 -28.77 15.30 2.01
C LEU A 421 -28.24 14.10 1.22
N LEU A 422 -28.96 13.73 0.16
CA LEU A 422 -28.51 12.72 -0.80
C LEU A 422 -28.25 13.38 -2.16
N ILE A 423 -27.05 13.22 -2.65
CA ILE A 423 -26.60 13.70 -3.97
C ILE A 423 -26.38 12.50 -4.89
N CYS A 424 -27.09 12.44 -6.00
CA CYS A 424 -26.99 11.34 -6.96
C CYS A 424 -26.94 11.84 -8.42
N PRO A 425 -26.56 11.00 -9.39
CA PRO A 425 -26.73 11.28 -10.80
C PRO A 425 -28.19 11.54 -11.14
N THR A 426 -28.42 12.45 -12.09
CA THR A 426 -29.79 12.84 -12.53
C THR A 426 -30.66 11.63 -12.92
N SER A 427 -30.07 10.62 -13.57
CA SER A 427 -30.75 9.41 -13.98
C SER A 427 -31.25 8.53 -12.82
N LEU A 428 -30.69 8.69 -11.62
CA LEU A 428 -31.04 7.88 -10.46
C LEU A 428 -32.13 8.53 -9.58
N VAL A 429 -32.44 9.81 -9.76
CA VAL A 429 -33.46 10.51 -8.95
C VAL A 429 -34.79 9.75 -8.92
N GLY A 430 -35.28 9.30 -10.09
CA GLY A 430 -36.53 8.53 -10.19
C GLY A 430 -36.46 7.17 -9.49
N ASN A 431 -35.33 6.48 -9.60
CA ASN A 431 -35.13 5.19 -8.93
C ASN A 431 -35.09 5.34 -7.40
N TRP A 432 -34.38 6.36 -6.91
CA TRP A 432 -34.35 6.68 -5.47
C TRP A 432 -35.76 6.96 -4.94
N MET A 433 -36.57 7.74 -5.65
CA MET A 433 -37.94 8.01 -5.25
C MET A 433 -38.82 6.75 -5.21
N LYS A 434 -38.66 5.85 -6.20
CA LYS A 434 -39.40 4.56 -6.21
C LYS A 434 -39.01 3.69 -5.02
N GLU A 435 -37.70 3.59 -4.69
CA GLU A 435 -37.21 2.77 -3.58
C GLU A 435 -37.58 3.39 -2.22
N LEU A 436 -37.49 4.71 -2.06
CA LEU A 436 -37.91 5.42 -0.85
C LEU A 436 -39.39 5.22 -0.56
N ASN A 437 -40.24 5.37 -1.59
CA ASN A 437 -41.69 5.14 -1.45
C ASN A 437 -42.04 3.69 -1.12
N ARG A 438 -41.25 2.74 -1.61
CA ARG A 438 -41.43 1.31 -1.37
C ARG A 438 -40.99 0.90 0.03
N PHE A 439 -39.78 1.27 0.45
CA PHE A 439 -39.13 0.76 1.66
C PHE A 439 -39.27 1.67 2.86
N ALA A 440 -39.43 3.00 2.65
CA ALA A 440 -39.46 4.00 3.71
C ALA A 440 -40.50 5.10 3.45
N PRO A 441 -41.79 4.77 3.26
CA PRO A 441 -42.84 5.77 2.96
C PRO A 441 -43.06 6.80 4.07
N SER A 442 -42.56 6.54 5.28
CA SER A 442 -42.61 7.47 6.40
C SER A 442 -41.56 8.60 6.33
N LEU A 443 -40.58 8.53 5.45
CA LEU A 443 -39.62 9.60 5.23
C LEU A 443 -40.21 10.70 4.38
N ARG A 444 -40.18 11.95 4.84
CA ARG A 444 -40.59 13.13 4.13
C ARG A 444 -39.45 13.59 3.23
N VAL A 445 -39.60 13.37 1.92
CA VAL A 445 -38.55 13.60 0.93
C VAL A 445 -38.78 14.86 0.15
N LEU A 446 -37.85 15.80 0.17
CA LEU A 446 -37.82 16.99 -0.70
C LEU A 446 -36.91 16.76 -1.91
N VAL A 447 -37.49 16.70 -3.10
CA VAL A 447 -36.72 16.64 -4.34
C VAL A 447 -36.30 18.07 -4.75
N HIS A 448 -35.04 18.41 -4.49
CA HIS A 448 -34.45 19.71 -4.85
C HIS A 448 -33.73 19.59 -6.21
N TYR A 449 -34.54 19.50 -7.27
CA TYR A 449 -34.10 19.32 -8.65
C TYR A 449 -35.12 19.91 -9.66
N GLY A 450 -34.63 20.36 -10.80
CA GLY A 450 -35.46 20.88 -11.87
C GLY A 450 -35.89 22.36 -11.69
N ALA A 451 -36.84 22.76 -12.49
CA ALA A 451 -37.26 24.18 -12.54
C ALA A 451 -38.02 24.66 -11.29
N GLY A 452 -38.77 23.74 -10.64
CA GLY A 452 -39.57 24.02 -9.44
C GLY A 452 -38.82 24.01 -8.10
N ARG A 453 -37.47 23.84 -8.10
CA ARG A 453 -36.70 23.92 -6.86
C ARG A 453 -36.63 25.32 -6.28
N ALA A 454 -36.54 25.44 -4.97
CA ALA A 454 -36.34 26.72 -4.30
C ALA A 454 -34.99 27.34 -4.72
N ARG A 455 -34.98 28.64 -5.02
CA ARG A 455 -33.78 29.39 -5.42
C ARG A 455 -33.33 30.40 -4.38
N ASP A 456 -34.24 30.80 -3.49
CA ASP A 456 -33.93 31.67 -2.36
C ASP A 456 -33.86 30.91 -1.04
N MET A 457 -33.14 31.49 -0.08
CA MET A 457 -32.85 30.85 1.23
C MET A 457 -34.13 30.69 2.07
N ALA A 458 -35.02 31.65 2.08
CA ALA A 458 -36.21 31.61 2.93
C ALA A 458 -37.19 30.51 2.47
N ALA A 459 -37.44 30.41 1.16
CA ALA A 459 -38.25 29.34 0.58
C ALA A 459 -37.61 27.95 0.78
N PHE A 460 -36.28 27.86 0.67
CA PHE A 460 -35.55 26.62 0.91
C PHE A 460 -35.67 26.16 2.38
N LEU A 461 -35.37 27.06 3.32
CA LEU A 461 -35.45 26.76 4.76
C LEU A 461 -36.89 26.47 5.22
N GLY A 462 -37.88 27.16 4.60
CA GLY A 462 -39.31 26.90 4.86
C GLY A 462 -39.70 25.46 4.53
N ARG A 463 -39.29 24.96 3.35
CA ARG A 463 -39.52 23.55 2.94
C ARG A 463 -38.73 22.55 3.79
N LEU A 464 -37.57 22.95 4.28
CA LEU A 464 -36.66 22.05 5.01
C LEU A 464 -37.21 21.67 6.41
N ARG A 465 -38.02 22.51 7.05
CA ARG A 465 -38.59 22.26 8.41
C ARG A 465 -39.40 20.97 8.51
N GLU A 466 -40.03 20.55 7.42
CA GLU A 466 -40.81 19.31 7.37
C GLU A 466 -40.15 18.21 6.56
N THR A 467 -38.84 18.32 6.30
CA THR A 467 -38.10 17.40 5.44
C THR A 467 -37.14 16.56 6.25
N ASP A 468 -37.20 15.24 6.06
CA ASP A 468 -36.25 14.30 6.65
C ASP A 468 -35.06 14.06 5.69
N LEU A 469 -35.31 14.08 4.35
CA LEU A 469 -34.32 13.84 3.31
C LEU A 469 -34.45 14.80 2.15
N VAL A 470 -33.40 15.51 1.78
CA VAL A 470 -33.28 16.28 0.54
C VAL A 470 -32.55 15.41 -0.50
N LEU A 471 -33.22 15.20 -1.65
CA LEU A 471 -32.65 14.48 -2.79
C LEU A 471 -32.31 15.50 -3.88
N THR A 472 -31.03 15.53 -4.29
CA THR A 472 -30.56 16.46 -5.34
C THR A 472 -29.55 15.81 -6.29
N THR A 473 -29.10 16.55 -7.29
CA THR A 473 -28.09 16.06 -8.25
C THR A 473 -26.76 16.79 -8.09
N TYR A 474 -25.67 16.18 -8.57
CA TYR A 474 -24.33 16.76 -8.52
C TYR A 474 -24.25 18.18 -9.11
N MET A 475 -24.90 18.43 -10.26
CA MET A 475 -24.89 19.75 -10.88
C MET A 475 -25.75 20.75 -10.11
N THR A 476 -26.91 20.34 -9.60
CA THR A 476 -27.76 21.20 -8.76
C THR A 476 -27.04 21.55 -7.47
N ALA A 477 -26.33 20.60 -6.86
CA ALA A 477 -25.52 20.82 -5.66
C ALA A 477 -24.41 21.88 -5.88
N LEU A 478 -23.77 21.89 -7.07
CA LEU A 478 -22.82 22.94 -7.43
C LEU A 478 -23.50 24.30 -7.63
N ASN A 479 -24.61 24.33 -8.36
CA ASN A 479 -25.31 25.58 -8.69
C ASN A 479 -25.88 26.25 -7.43
N ASP A 480 -26.47 25.47 -6.55
CA ASP A 480 -27.14 25.91 -5.34
C ASP A 480 -26.28 25.77 -4.08
N ARG A 481 -24.93 25.77 -4.24
CA ARG A 481 -23.96 25.55 -3.17
C ARG A 481 -24.09 26.51 -1.98
N ARG A 482 -24.63 27.73 -2.19
CA ARG A 482 -24.88 28.68 -1.11
C ARG A 482 -26.04 28.24 -0.23
N LEU A 483 -27.11 27.72 -0.80
CA LEU A 483 -28.29 27.21 -0.09
C LEU A 483 -27.94 25.95 0.69
N LEU A 484 -27.36 24.97 0.00
CA LEU A 484 -27.03 23.68 0.60
C LEU A 484 -25.86 23.74 1.61
N GLY A 485 -24.94 24.69 1.42
CA GLY A 485 -23.83 24.93 2.34
C GLY A 485 -24.18 25.72 3.59
N ALA A 486 -25.36 26.35 3.65
CA ALA A 486 -25.83 27.05 4.83
C ALA A 486 -26.51 26.14 5.87
N VAL A 487 -26.72 24.87 5.55
CA VAL A 487 -27.39 23.88 6.40
C VAL A 487 -26.37 22.87 6.87
N THR A 488 -26.40 22.54 8.17
CA THR A 488 -25.63 21.37 8.68
C THR A 488 -26.46 20.11 8.49
N TRP A 489 -26.00 19.23 7.64
CA TRP A 489 -26.69 17.99 7.31
C TRP A 489 -26.44 16.90 8.33
N HIS A 490 -27.49 16.20 8.75
CA HIS A 490 -27.33 15.08 9.67
C HIS A 490 -26.53 13.93 9.02
N SER A 491 -26.91 13.55 7.79
CA SER A 491 -26.13 12.67 6.94
C SER A 491 -25.99 13.27 5.54
N LEU A 492 -24.77 13.32 4.99
CA LEU A 492 -24.49 13.71 3.62
C LEU A 492 -24.05 12.49 2.84
N CYS A 493 -24.89 12.01 1.93
CA CYS A 493 -24.64 10.83 1.12
C CYS A 493 -24.38 11.20 -0.33
N LEU A 494 -23.38 10.55 -0.92
CA LEU A 494 -23.10 10.59 -2.34
C LEU A 494 -23.38 9.21 -2.94
N ASP A 495 -24.33 9.14 -3.88
CA ASP A 495 -24.50 7.93 -4.67
C ASP A 495 -23.71 8.04 -5.97
N GLU A 496 -23.12 6.92 -6.40
CA GLU A 496 -22.13 6.85 -7.47
C GLU A 496 -20.98 7.85 -7.20
N ALA A 497 -20.35 7.72 -6.02
CA ALA A 497 -19.35 8.66 -5.51
C ALA A 497 -18.11 8.82 -6.41
N GLN A 498 -17.93 7.93 -7.41
CA GLN A 498 -16.92 8.10 -8.45
C GLN A 498 -17.08 9.42 -9.26
N HIS A 499 -18.21 10.10 -9.20
CA HIS A 499 -18.36 11.46 -9.75
C HIS A 499 -17.47 12.51 -9.06
N LEU A 500 -16.93 12.21 -7.84
CA LEU A 500 -15.98 13.06 -7.12
C LEU A 500 -14.51 12.73 -7.38
N ARG A 501 -14.16 11.79 -8.27
CA ARG A 501 -12.78 11.34 -8.52
C ARG A 501 -11.79 12.48 -8.72
N ASN A 502 -12.13 13.45 -9.54
CA ASN A 502 -11.25 14.57 -9.77
C ASN A 502 -11.43 15.62 -8.67
N ALA A 503 -10.51 15.55 -7.68
CA ALA A 503 -10.51 16.44 -6.52
C ALA A 503 -10.44 17.94 -6.90
N GLY A 504 -9.83 18.30 -8.05
CA GLY A 504 -9.65 19.66 -8.52
C GLY A 504 -10.89 20.28 -9.19
N THR A 505 -11.99 19.53 -9.37
CA THR A 505 -13.21 20.10 -9.98
C THR A 505 -13.94 21.05 -9.04
N LYS A 506 -14.57 22.10 -9.62
CA LYS A 506 -15.43 23.02 -8.85
C LYS A 506 -16.56 22.29 -8.11
N GLN A 507 -17.08 21.21 -8.69
CA GLN A 507 -18.13 20.37 -8.13
C GLN A 507 -17.65 19.61 -6.89
N ALA A 508 -16.52 18.92 -6.99
CA ALA A 508 -15.95 18.19 -5.87
C ALA A 508 -15.57 19.12 -4.71
N SER A 509 -14.96 20.26 -5.01
CA SER A 509 -14.62 21.28 -4.02
C SER A 509 -15.86 21.86 -3.31
N ALA A 510 -16.96 22.12 -4.03
CA ALA A 510 -18.18 22.64 -3.44
C ALA A 510 -18.84 21.64 -2.49
N ILE A 511 -18.97 20.36 -2.92
CA ILE A 511 -19.64 19.30 -2.15
C ILE A 511 -18.86 18.96 -0.88
N ARG A 512 -17.52 18.92 -0.92
CA ARG A 512 -16.68 18.67 0.28
C ARG A 512 -16.88 19.72 1.37
N ARG A 513 -17.24 20.95 1.01
CA ARG A 513 -17.43 22.05 1.95
C ARG A 513 -18.78 22.04 2.64
N PHE A 514 -19.74 21.21 2.22
CA PHE A 514 -21.03 21.15 2.90
C PHE A 514 -20.87 20.65 4.33
N PRO A 515 -21.39 21.37 5.34
CA PRO A 515 -21.33 20.92 6.72
C PRO A 515 -22.19 19.66 6.90
N ALA A 516 -21.63 18.62 7.51
CA ALA A 516 -22.34 17.37 7.77
C ALA A 516 -21.78 16.67 9.03
N VAL A 517 -22.68 16.10 9.81
CA VAL A 517 -22.32 15.29 11.00
C VAL A 517 -21.76 13.94 10.57
N HIS A 518 -22.37 13.31 9.57
CA HIS A 518 -21.95 12.04 9.03
C HIS A 518 -21.87 12.08 7.51
N ARG A 519 -20.83 11.47 6.94
CA ARG A 519 -20.60 11.45 5.49
C ARG A 519 -20.56 10.02 4.98
N VAL A 520 -21.36 9.73 3.96
CA VAL A 520 -21.48 8.40 3.36
C VAL A 520 -21.22 8.47 1.87
N ALA A 521 -20.41 7.56 1.36
CA ALA A 521 -20.23 7.37 -0.07
C ALA A 521 -20.77 5.99 -0.47
N LEU A 522 -21.59 5.95 -1.52
CA LEU A 522 -22.06 4.72 -2.15
C LEU A 522 -21.39 4.61 -3.52
N THR A 523 -20.76 3.50 -3.79
CA THR A 523 -20.12 3.24 -5.10
C THR A 523 -20.06 1.74 -5.37
N GLY A 524 -20.15 1.33 -6.63
CA GLY A 524 -19.88 -0.06 -7.01
C GLY A 524 -18.40 -0.30 -7.35
N THR A 525 -17.64 0.78 -7.50
CA THR A 525 -16.26 0.76 -8.02
C THR A 525 -15.40 1.78 -7.27
N PRO A 526 -14.95 1.45 -6.03
CA PRO A 526 -14.18 2.39 -5.22
C PRO A 526 -12.79 2.69 -5.77
N LEU A 527 -12.24 1.77 -6.55
CA LEU A 527 -10.89 1.83 -7.15
C LEU A 527 -11.01 1.49 -8.64
N GLU A 528 -11.23 2.48 -9.50
CA GLU A 528 -11.30 2.19 -10.94
C GLU A 528 -10.00 2.49 -11.67
N ASN A 529 -9.38 3.66 -11.42
CA ASN A 529 -8.34 4.16 -12.31
C ASN A 529 -7.03 4.54 -11.63
N ARG A 530 -7.04 5.24 -10.49
CA ARG A 530 -5.83 5.78 -9.85
C ARG A 530 -5.97 5.76 -8.33
N PRO A 531 -4.87 5.62 -7.57
CA PRO A 531 -4.90 5.79 -6.11
C PRO A 531 -5.53 7.13 -5.69
N ALA A 532 -5.35 8.20 -6.48
CA ALA A 532 -5.95 9.51 -6.25
C ALA A 532 -7.50 9.49 -6.25
N ASP A 533 -8.13 8.55 -6.98
CA ASP A 533 -9.60 8.40 -6.98
C ASP A 533 -10.08 7.89 -5.61
N LEU A 534 -9.37 6.92 -5.03
CA LEU A 534 -9.63 6.45 -3.67
C LEU A 534 -9.39 7.55 -2.65
N TRP A 535 -8.27 8.28 -2.77
CA TRP A 535 -8.00 9.43 -1.91
C TRP A 535 -9.17 10.41 -1.93
N SER A 536 -9.71 10.71 -3.10
CA SER A 536 -10.81 11.68 -3.26
C SER A 536 -12.09 11.26 -2.53
N VAL A 537 -12.44 9.96 -2.57
CA VAL A 537 -13.60 9.41 -1.85
C VAL A 537 -13.31 9.36 -0.34
N MET A 538 -12.12 8.92 0.06
CA MET A 538 -11.74 8.84 1.47
C MET A 538 -11.64 10.21 2.13
N ASP A 539 -11.14 11.24 1.41
CA ASP A 539 -11.10 12.62 1.89
C ASP A 539 -12.50 13.25 1.98
N PHE A 540 -13.46 12.77 1.17
CA PHE A 540 -14.86 13.18 1.34
C PHE A 540 -15.47 12.55 2.61
N VAL A 541 -15.33 11.23 2.82
CA VAL A 541 -15.97 10.58 3.98
C VAL A 541 -15.26 10.91 5.29
N ASN A 542 -13.93 11.01 5.28
CA ASN A 542 -13.08 11.32 6.43
C ASN A 542 -12.02 12.36 6.06
N PRO A 543 -12.37 13.66 6.06
CA PRO A 543 -11.45 14.72 5.64
C PRO A 543 -10.11 14.68 6.38
N GLY A 544 -9.01 14.80 5.63
CA GLY A 544 -7.65 14.83 6.17
C GLY A 544 -7.07 13.47 6.58
N TYR A 545 -7.84 12.39 6.61
CA TYR A 545 -7.37 11.06 7.07
C TYR A 545 -6.14 10.55 6.31
N LEU A 546 -6.13 10.62 4.99
CA LEU A 546 -5.01 10.20 4.15
C LEU A 546 -3.99 11.35 3.88
N GLY A 547 -4.12 12.47 4.58
CA GLY A 547 -3.27 13.64 4.39
C GLY A 547 -3.55 14.42 3.12
N SER A 548 -2.63 15.30 2.69
CA SER A 548 -2.78 16.05 1.44
C SER A 548 -2.65 15.16 0.21
N LEU A 549 -3.32 15.54 -0.89
CA LEU A 549 -3.22 14.80 -2.16
C LEU A 549 -1.77 14.66 -2.65
N ALA A 550 -0.99 15.75 -2.57
CA ALA A 550 0.41 15.71 -2.99
C ALA A 550 1.25 14.75 -2.15
N GLY A 551 1.04 14.72 -0.82
CA GLY A 551 1.70 13.77 0.08
C GLY A 551 1.29 12.32 -0.19
N PHE A 552 0.00 12.09 -0.48
CA PHE A 552 -0.54 10.79 -0.83
C PHE A 552 0.01 10.28 -2.17
N GLU A 553 0.04 11.13 -3.20
CA GLU A 553 0.61 10.78 -4.51
C GLU A 553 2.12 10.50 -4.45
N LYS A 554 2.86 11.23 -3.60
CA LYS A 554 4.29 10.96 -3.36
C LYS A 554 4.50 9.57 -2.74
N ARG A 555 3.61 9.14 -1.83
CA ARG A 555 3.72 7.87 -1.10
C ARG A 555 3.15 6.68 -1.88
N PHE A 556 1.97 6.83 -2.51
CA PHE A 556 1.21 5.75 -3.14
C PHE A 556 1.02 5.91 -4.66
N GLY A 557 1.54 6.97 -5.26
CA GLY A 557 1.30 7.32 -6.68
C GLY A 557 2.28 6.69 -7.68
N ARG A 558 3.36 6.06 -7.23
CA ARG A 558 4.34 5.42 -8.12
C ARG A 558 3.82 4.08 -8.61
N THR A 559 3.78 3.89 -9.93
CA THR A 559 3.27 2.69 -10.62
C THR A 559 4.10 1.41 -10.34
N ALA A 560 5.30 1.56 -9.78
CA ALA A 560 6.23 0.51 -9.41
C ALA A 560 6.31 0.30 -7.89
N ALA A 561 5.40 0.89 -7.12
CA ALA A 561 5.38 0.71 -5.68
C ALA A 561 5.08 -0.76 -5.36
N ALA A 562 6.00 -1.35 -4.61
CA ALA A 562 5.96 -2.75 -4.23
C ALA A 562 4.60 -3.13 -3.62
N ASP A 563 4.23 -4.41 -3.69
CA ASP A 563 3.03 -5.02 -3.09
C ASP A 563 2.76 -4.54 -1.64
N ARG A 564 3.80 -4.13 -0.93
CA ARG A 564 3.76 -3.59 0.44
C ARG A 564 2.98 -2.28 0.59
N GLU A 565 3.17 -1.30 -0.31
CA GLU A 565 2.47 0.00 -0.24
C GLU A 565 0.97 -0.16 -0.57
N ALA A 566 0.64 -1.08 -1.48
CA ALA A 566 -0.74 -1.44 -1.78
C ALA A 566 -1.42 -2.11 -0.57
N ASP A 567 -0.74 -3.01 0.12
CA ASP A 567 -1.26 -3.68 1.31
C ASP A 567 -1.38 -2.71 2.50
N GLU A 568 -0.47 -1.77 2.64
CA GLU A 568 -0.57 -0.68 3.60
C GLU A 568 -1.81 0.17 3.33
N LEU A 569 -2.00 0.63 2.09
CA LEU A 569 -3.16 1.43 1.71
C LEU A 569 -4.48 0.68 1.95
N ARG A 570 -4.55 -0.62 1.62
CA ARG A 570 -5.72 -1.45 1.91
C ARG A 570 -6.04 -1.50 3.39
N ARG A 571 -5.03 -1.65 4.26
CA ARG A 571 -5.22 -1.66 5.73
C ARG A 571 -5.72 -0.32 6.24
N LEU A 572 -5.20 0.78 5.72
CA LEU A 572 -5.61 2.12 6.11
C LEU A 572 -7.07 2.40 5.78
N VAL A 573 -7.55 1.97 4.62
CA VAL A 573 -8.93 2.27 4.18
C VAL A 573 -9.96 1.24 4.68
N ARG A 574 -9.54 0.03 5.03
CA ARG A 574 -10.41 -1.08 5.45
C ARG A 574 -11.44 -0.73 6.53
N PRO A 575 -11.15 0.05 7.59
CA PRO A 575 -12.15 0.40 8.60
C PRO A 575 -13.32 1.23 8.05
N PHE A 576 -13.06 2.01 7.00
CA PHE A 576 -14.00 2.99 6.42
C PHE A 576 -14.52 2.60 5.05
N LEU A 577 -14.17 1.41 4.56
CA LEU A 577 -14.59 0.89 3.27
C LEU A 577 -15.14 -0.53 3.41
N LEU A 578 -16.44 -0.69 3.23
CA LEU A 578 -17.10 -2.00 3.24
C LEU A 578 -17.36 -2.43 1.80
N ARG A 579 -16.71 -3.52 1.38
CA ARG A 579 -16.86 -4.10 0.03
C ARG A 579 -17.19 -5.57 0.10
N ARG A 580 -18.31 -5.96 -0.50
CA ARG A 580 -18.74 -7.36 -0.66
C ARG A 580 -18.95 -7.65 -2.12
N MET A 581 -18.57 -8.84 -2.51
CA MET A 581 -18.63 -9.30 -3.91
C MET A 581 -19.81 -10.23 -4.12
N LYS A 582 -20.44 -10.21 -5.29
CA LYS A 582 -21.51 -11.12 -5.68
C LYS A 582 -21.03 -12.57 -5.80
N THR A 583 -19.75 -12.76 -6.06
CA THR A 583 -19.11 -14.07 -6.17
C THR A 583 -18.93 -14.80 -4.85
N ASP A 584 -19.15 -14.11 -3.70
CA ASP A 584 -19.15 -14.77 -2.39
C ASP A 584 -20.50 -15.46 -2.15
N PRO A 585 -20.57 -16.80 -2.09
CA PRO A 585 -21.81 -17.54 -1.89
C PRO A 585 -22.52 -17.18 -0.59
N ARG A 586 -21.78 -16.67 0.41
CA ARG A 586 -22.35 -16.21 1.70
C ARG A 586 -23.14 -14.91 1.57
N ILE A 587 -22.92 -14.17 0.49
CA ILE A 587 -23.53 -12.85 0.25
C ILE A 587 -24.75 -12.98 -0.64
N ALA A 588 -24.65 -13.72 -1.73
CA ALA A 588 -25.72 -13.86 -2.71
C ALA A 588 -25.94 -15.33 -3.13
N PRO A 589 -26.40 -16.21 -2.19
CA PRO A 589 -26.58 -17.64 -2.48
C PRO A 589 -27.62 -17.91 -3.57
N ASP A 590 -28.60 -17.03 -3.75
CA ASP A 590 -29.70 -17.20 -4.72
C ASP A 590 -29.42 -16.50 -6.06
N LEU A 591 -28.23 -15.95 -6.27
CA LEU A 591 -27.90 -15.34 -7.56
C LEU A 591 -27.42 -16.44 -8.52
N PRO A 592 -28.05 -16.62 -9.70
CA PRO A 592 -27.61 -17.61 -10.67
C PRO A 592 -26.22 -17.25 -11.23
N ASP A 593 -25.57 -18.25 -11.79
CA ASP A 593 -24.24 -18.14 -12.38
C ASP A 593 -24.18 -17.11 -13.51
N LYS A 594 -23.01 -16.53 -13.68
CA LYS A 594 -22.65 -15.67 -14.80
C LYS A 594 -21.56 -16.33 -15.63
N ILE A 595 -21.86 -16.62 -16.90
CA ILE A 595 -20.94 -17.23 -17.86
C ILE A 595 -20.48 -16.16 -18.83
N GLU A 596 -19.18 -15.93 -18.92
CA GLU A 596 -18.58 -14.92 -19.78
C GLU A 596 -17.82 -15.59 -20.94
N SER A 597 -18.07 -15.14 -22.17
CA SER A 597 -17.40 -15.59 -23.39
C SER A 597 -16.91 -14.41 -24.21
N THR A 598 -15.71 -14.54 -24.78
CA THR A 598 -15.17 -13.58 -25.75
C THR A 598 -15.19 -14.23 -27.13
N LEU A 599 -15.83 -13.57 -28.09
CA LEU A 599 -15.97 -14.01 -29.46
C LEU A 599 -15.08 -13.15 -30.35
N TYR A 600 -14.03 -13.74 -30.88
CA TYR A 600 -13.12 -13.08 -31.81
C TYR A 600 -13.65 -13.19 -33.23
N VAL A 601 -13.85 -12.04 -33.86
CA VAL A 601 -14.50 -11.92 -35.17
C VAL A 601 -13.57 -11.24 -36.15
N PRO A 602 -13.25 -11.86 -37.31
CA PRO A 602 -12.39 -11.23 -38.33
C PRO A 602 -13.07 -10.02 -38.97
N LEU A 603 -12.26 -9.06 -39.43
CA LEU A 603 -12.75 -7.92 -40.21
C LEU A 603 -13.16 -8.36 -41.62
N THR A 604 -14.12 -7.63 -42.22
CA THR A 604 -14.37 -7.74 -43.66
C THR A 604 -13.26 -7.07 -44.45
N LYS A 605 -13.14 -7.42 -45.75
CA LYS A 605 -12.14 -6.77 -46.64
C LYS A 605 -12.27 -5.24 -46.66
N LEU A 606 -13.50 -4.75 -46.66
CA LEU A 606 -13.79 -3.31 -46.61
C LEU A 606 -13.31 -2.69 -45.29
N GLN A 607 -13.62 -3.34 -44.17
CA GLN A 607 -13.16 -2.86 -42.84
C GLN A 607 -11.64 -2.82 -42.75
N ALA A 608 -10.94 -3.83 -43.23
CA ALA A 608 -9.48 -3.89 -43.24
C ALA A 608 -8.86 -2.76 -44.07
N ALA A 609 -9.37 -2.51 -45.28
CA ALA A 609 -8.90 -1.42 -46.14
C ALA A 609 -9.12 -0.04 -45.49
N LEU A 610 -10.29 0.19 -44.89
CA LEU A 610 -10.58 1.43 -44.16
C LEU A 610 -9.68 1.62 -42.96
N TYR A 611 -9.38 0.52 -42.23
CA TYR A 611 -8.52 0.51 -41.06
C TYR A 611 -7.08 0.92 -41.40
N GLU A 612 -6.50 0.29 -42.45
CA GLU A 612 -5.18 0.63 -42.97
C GLU A 612 -5.14 2.10 -43.42
N GLY A 613 -6.15 2.58 -44.16
CA GLY A 613 -6.22 3.99 -44.59
C GLY A 613 -6.26 4.99 -43.43
N VAL A 614 -6.79 4.62 -42.25
CA VAL A 614 -6.71 5.46 -41.02
C VAL A 614 -5.31 5.42 -40.46
N LEU A 615 -4.64 4.26 -40.42
CA LEU A 615 -3.26 4.14 -39.94
C LEU A 615 -2.30 4.97 -40.77
N ASP A 616 -2.37 4.91 -42.10
CA ASP A 616 -1.51 5.67 -42.99
C ASP A 616 -1.63 7.19 -42.76
N ARG A 617 -2.85 7.67 -42.57
CA ARG A 617 -3.10 9.08 -42.23
C ARG A 617 -2.60 9.46 -40.83
N LEU A 618 -2.66 8.54 -39.89
CA LEU A 618 -2.16 8.76 -38.52
C LEU A 618 -0.63 8.94 -38.55
N TRP A 619 0.09 8.02 -39.22
CA TRP A 619 1.56 8.04 -39.23
C TRP A 619 2.09 9.24 -40.01
N SER A 620 1.55 9.53 -41.19
CA SER A 620 1.92 10.73 -41.95
C SER A 620 1.60 12.06 -41.25
N GLY A 621 0.66 12.05 -40.32
CA GLY A 621 0.27 13.21 -39.51
C GLY A 621 1.08 13.40 -38.25
N ILE A 622 1.51 12.31 -37.57
CA ILE A 622 2.27 12.36 -36.31
C ILE A 622 3.67 12.92 -36.56
N GLU A 623 4.35 12.53 -37.64
CA GLU A 623 5.68 13.02 -37.98
C GLU A 623 5.75 14.55 -38.08
N LYS A 624 4.64 15.21 -38.41
CA LYS A 624 4.53 16.66 -38.59
C LYS A 624 3.96 17.39 -37.38
N SER A 625 3.68 16.71 -36.26
CA SER A 625 2.95 17.32 -35.13
C SER A 625 3.56 16.98 -33.78
N GLY A 626 3.65 17.98 -32.89
CA GLY A 626 4.13 17.82 -31.51
C GLY A 626 3.06 18.14 -30.45
N GLY A 627 3.29 17.72 -29.20
CA GLY A 627 2.53 18.14 -28.05
C GLY A 627 1.02 17.84 -28.10
N MET A 628 0.21 18.86 -27.92
CA MET A 628 -1.25 18.72 -27.84
C MET A 628 -1.90 18.31 -29.17
N ALA A 629 -1.33 18.74 -30.29
CA ALA A 629 -1.81 18.36 -31.62
C ALA A 629 -1.60 16.87 -31.92
N ARG A 630 -0.45 16.30 -31.51
CA ARG A 630 -0.17 14.86 -31.59
C ARG A 630 -1.22 14.06 -30.82
N ARG A 631 -1.48 14.43 -29.54
CA ARG A 631 -2.48 13.78 -28.70
C ARG A 631 -3.88 13.80 -29.33
N GLY A 632 -4.28 14.93 -29.88
CA GLY A 632 -5.58 15.07 -30.56
C GLY A 632 -5.74 14.15 -31.76
N ARG A 633 -4.68 13.99 -32.58
CA ARG A 633 -4.66 13.08 -33.74
C ARG A 633 -4.73 11.61 -33.33
N ILE A 634 -3.99 11.21 -32.30
CA ILE A 634 -4.01 9.83 -31.77
C ILE A 634 -5.44 9.47 -31.29
N LEU A 635 -6.05 10.32 -30.47
CA LEU A 635 -7.40 10.07 -29.97
C LEU A 635 -8.46 10.01 -31.11
N ALA A 636 -8.33 10.88 -32.10
CA ALA A 636 -9.21 10.85 -33.28
C ALA A 636 -9.04 9.55 -34.08
N ALA A 637 -7.80 9.11 -34.32
CA ALA A 637 -7.53 7.87 -35.03
C ALA A 637 -8.06 6.65 -34.26
N ILE A 638 -7.82 6.55 -32.95
CA ILE A 638 -8.37 5.48 -32.11
C ILE A 638 -9.89 5.40 -32.21
N THR A 639 -10.56 6.57 -32.15
CA THR A 639 -12.02 6.63 -32.30
C THR A 639 -12.45 6.11 -33.66
N GLN A 640 -11.79 6.52 -34.76
CA GLN A 640 -12.07 6.07 -36.12
C GLN A 640 -11.85 4.56 -36.29
N LEU A 641 -10.73 4.03 -35.76
CA LEU A 641 -10.41 2.59 -35.82
C LEU A 641 -11.49 1.77 -35.13
N LYS A 642 -11.94 2.19 -33.94
CA LYS A 642 -13.03 1.53 -33.22
C LYS A 642 -14.37 1.60 -33.96
N GLN A 643 -14.69 2.72 -34.62
CA GLN A 643 -15.89 2.85 -35.45
C GLN A 643 -15.86 1.91 -36.64
N ILE A 644 -14.70 1.74 -37.29
CA ILE A 644 -14.51 0.78 -38.38
C ILE A 644 -14.67 -0.67 -37.88
N CYS A 645 -14.08 -1.02 -36.73
CA CYS A 645 -14.25 -2.34 -36.11
C CYS A 645 -15.72 -2.66 -35.78
N ALA A 646 -16.49 -1.64 -35.40
CA ALA A 646 -17.92 -1.79 -35.16
C ALA A 646 -18.67 -2.01 -36.50
N HIS A 647 -18.70 -1.01 -37.38
CA HIS A 647 -19.37 -1.07 -38.69
C HIS A 647 -18.87 0.03 -39.64
N PRO A 648 -18.59 -0.25 -40.93
CA PRO A 648 -18.13 0.77 -41.89
C PRO A 648 -19.04 1.99 -42.01
N ALA A 649 -20.36 1.82 -42.03
CA ALA A 649 -21.35 2.90 -42.13
C ALA A 649 -21.23 3.91 -40.97
N LEU A 650 -20.76 3.46 -39.79
CA LEU A 650 -20.54 4.35 -38.65
C LEU A 650 -19.38 5.32 -38.90
N TYR A 651 -18.29 4.83 -39.48
CA TYR A 651 -17.12 5.64 -39.88
C TYR A 651 -17.45 6.57 -41.04
N MET A 652 -18.16 6.05 -42.07
CA MET A 652 -18.59 6.83 -43.26
C MET A 652 -19.71 7.81 -42.93
N LYS A 653 -20.29 7.78 -41.73
CA LYS A 653 -21.43 8.60 -41.28
C LYS A 653 -22.72 8.35 -42.08
N GLU A 654 -22.87 7.18 -42.65
CA GLU A 654 -24.03 6.75 -43.43
C GLU A 654 -25.12 6.10 -42.54
N THR A 655 -25.37 6.69 -41.37
CA THR A 655 -26.26 6.12 -40.34
C THR A 655 -27.74 6.44 -40.57
N ARG A 656 -28.06 7.34 -41.51
CA ARG A 656 -29.44 7.82 -41.86
C ARG A 656 -29.87 7.40 -43.27
N GLY A 657 -29.05 6.63 -43.96
CA GLY A 657 -29.37 6.16 -45.34
C GLY A 657 -30.30 4.96 -45.38
N PRO A 658 -30.33 4.18 -46.49
CA PRO A 658 -31.08 2.94 -46.65
C PRO A 658 -30.72 1.95 -45.53
N ASP A 659 -31.43 0.82 -45.47
CA ASP A 659 -31.18 -0.16 -44.42
C ASP A 659 -29.73 -0.62 -44.40
N PRO A 660 -29.08 -0.60 -43.21
CA PRO A 660 -27.68 -0.94 -43.09
C PRO A 660 -27.48 -2.44 -43.43
N ASP A 661 -26.51 -2.70 -44.31
CA ASP A 661 -26.19 -4.07 -44.71
C ASP A 661 -25.36 -4.75 -43.61
N PRO A 662 -25.89 -5.78 -42.93
CA PRO A 662 -25.16 -6.51 -41.90
C PRO A 662 -23.89 -7.17 -42.39
N ALA A 663 -23.81 -7.55 -43.67
CA ALA A 663 -22.66 -8.22 -44.26
C ALA A 663 -21.41 -7.34 -44.36
N LEU A 664 -21.55 -6.00 -44.23
CA LEU A 664 -20.40 -5.08 -44.17
C LEU A 664 -19.59 -5.24 -42.88
N SER A 665 -20.11 -5.89 -41.84
CA SER A 665 -19.41 -6.19 -40.60
C SER A 665 -19.73 -7.59 -40.10
N ASN A 666 -18.69 -8.43 -40.03
CA ASN A 666 -18.87 -9.80 -39.50
C ASN A 666 -19.38 -9.81 -38.04
N LYS A 667 -19.13 -8.78 -37.26
CA LYS A 667 -19.71 -8.61 -35.92
C LYS A 667 -21.24 -8.47 -35.99
N SER A 668 -21.73 -7.66 -36.95
CA SER A 668 -23.17 -7.46 -37.11
C SER A 668 -23.84 -8.75 -37.56
N ALA A 669 -23.25 -9.46 -38.54
CA ALA A 669 -23.76 -10.73 -39.03
C ALA A 669 -23.83 -11.77 -37.89
N LEU A 670 -22.75 -11.94 -37.12
CA LEU A 670 -22.70 -12.86 -35.97
C LEU A 670 -23.71 -12.50 -34.89
N LEU A 671 -23.84 -11.22 -34.54
CA LEU A 671 -24.81 -10.76 -33.54
C LEU A 671 -26.24 -11.11 -33.98
N LEU A 672 -26.60 -10.86 -35.25
CA LEU A 672 -27.92 -11.14 -35.80
C LEU A 672 -28.25 -12.63 -35.74
N GLU A 673 -27.31 -13.51 -36.15
CA GLU A 673 -27.45 -14.95 -36.07
C GLU A 673 -27.68 -15.40 -34.61
N MET A 674 -26.82 -14.97 -33.68
CA MET A 674 -26.95 -15.33 -32.28
C MET A 674 -28.27 -14.86 -31.67
N VAL A 675 -28.67 -13.61 -31.94
CA VAL A 675 -29.92 -13.07 -31.38
C VAL A 675 -31.13 -13.74 -31.98
N ALA A 676 -31.12 -14.10 -33.26
CA ALA A 676 -32.20 -14.87 -33.90
C ALA A 676 -32.36 -16.25 -33.24
N ASP A 677 -31.27 -16.97 -32.99
CA ASP A 677 -31.27 -18.24 -32.28
C ASP A 677 -31.82 -18.11 -30.85
N LEU A 678 -31.46 -17.05 -30.12
CA LEU A 678 -31.98 -16.79 -28.77
C LEU A 678 -33.47 -16.50 -28.79
N ARG A 679 -33.92 -15.69 -29.75
CA ARG A 679 -35.35 -15.34 -29.89
C ARG A 679 -36.20 -16.56 -30.29
N ALA A 680 -35.68 -17.44 -31.14
CA ALA A 680 -36.32 -18.71 -31.46
C ALA A 680 -36.53 -19.60 -30.22
N ARG A 681 -35.67 -19.51 -29.20
CA ARG A 681 -35.80 -20.18 -27.90
C ARG A 681 -36.63 -19.39 -26.87
N GLY A 682 -37.21 -18.25 -27.26
CA GLY A 682 -37.96 -17.40 -26.34
C GLY A 682 -37.10 -16.69 -25.27
N GLU A 683 -35.80 -16.58 -25.48
CA GLU A 683 -34.87 -15.90 -24.57
C GLU A 683 -34.72 -14.41 -24.89
N SER A 684 -34.41 -13.63 -23.90
CA SER A 684 -34.31 -12.18 -24.02
C SER A 684 -32.86 -11.68 -23.83
N CYS A 685 -32.50 -10.62 -24.55
CA CYS A 685 -31.13 -10.14 -24.51
C CYS A 685 -31.02 -8.64 -24.44
N LEU A 686 -29.86 -8.16 -23.88
CA LEU A 686 -29.39 -6.79 -23.91
C LEU A 686 -28.22 -6.70 -24.88
N VAL A 687 -28.22 -5.67 -25.72
CA VAL A 687 -27.10 -5.38 -26.64
C VAL A 687 -26.52 -4.00 -26.29
N PHE A 688 -25.30 -3.96 -25.78
CA PHE A 688 -24.62 -2.71 -25.41
C PHE A 688 -23.63 -2.26 -26.48
N THR A 689 -23.68 -0.99 -26.83
CA THR A 689 -22.68 -0.34 -27.70
C THR A 689 -22.27 1.04 -27.13
N GLN A 690 -21.05 1.48 -27.41
CA GLN A 690 -20.57 2.80 -26.97
C GLN A 690 -21.12 3.93 -27.84
N TYR A 691 -21.44 3.68 -29.12
CA TYR A 691 -21.87 4.71 -30.06
C TYR A 691 -23.38 4.71 -30.23
N ALA A 692 -24.02 5.86 -29.91
CA ALA A 692 -25.47 5.98 -30.09
C ALA A 692 -25.87 5.74 -31.56
N ALA A 693 -25.08 6.21 -32.53
CA ALA A 693 -25.33 5.95 -33.94
C ALA A 693 -25.30 4.46 -34.29
N MET A 694 -24.38 3.69 -33.68
CA MET A 694 -24.34 2.23 -33.85
C MET A 694 -25.57 1.54 -33.25
N GLY A 695 -26.01 2.02 -32.08
CA GLY A 695 -27.25 1.50 -31.47
C GLY A 695 -28.48 1.66 -32.37
N PHE A 696 -28.56 2.75 -33.09
CA PHE A 696 -29.60 2.98 -34.08
C PHE A 696 -29.48 2.02 -35.28
N LEU A 697 -28.29 1.78 -35.80
CA LEU A 697 -28.02 0.80 -36.84
C LEU A 697 -28.40 -0.61 -36.40
N LEU A 698 -27.96 -1.03 -35.20
CA LEU A 698 -28.28 -2.35 -34.63
C LEU A 698 -29.79 -2.54 -34.43
N GLN A 699 -30.49 -1.50 -33.94
CA GLN A 699 -31.95 -1.57 -33.80
C GLN A 699 -32.62 -1.90 -35.14
N ARG A 700 -32.26 -1.20 -36.22
CA ARG A 700 -32.84 -1.42 -37.55
C ARG A 700 -32.49 -2.80 -38.11
N MET A 701 -31.21 -3.20 -38.03
CA MET A 701 -30.79 -4.52 -38.49
C MET A 701 -31.54 -5.65 -37.80
N LEU A 702 -31.64 -5.57 -36.45
CA LEU A 702 -32.32 -6.56 -35.63
C LEU A 702 -33.82 -6.56 -35.87
N GLN A 703 -34.48 -5.41 -36.02
CA GLN A 703 -35.91 -5.32 -36.36
C GLN A 703 -36.21 -5.96 -37.71
N ASN A 704 -35.37 -5.70 -38.72
CA ASN A 704 -35.54 -6.28 -40.05
C ASN A 704 -35.29 -7.79 -40.08
N ALA A 705 -34.36 -8.28 -39.26
CA ALA A 705 -34.02 -9.69 -39.23
C ALA A 705 -35.00 -10.53 -38.43
N LEU A 706 -35.57 -9.99 -37.37
CA LEU A 706 -36.43 -10.72 -36.41
C LEU A 706 -37.92 -10.53 -36.68
N ASP A 707 -38.31 -9.54 -37.49
CA ASP A 707 -39.68 -9.11 -37.70
C ASP A 707 -40.47 -8.83 -36.39
N GLU A 708 -39.69 -8.31 -35.35
CA GLU A 708 -40.25 -7.94 -34.06
C GLU A 708 -39.75 -6.59 -33.58
N PRO A 709 -40.49 -5.87 -32.69
CA PRO A 709 -40.05 -4.59 -32.14
C PRO A 709 -38.77 -4.73 -31.32
N VAL A 710 -37.76 -3.95 -31.65
CA VAL A 710 -36.49 -3.87 -30.87
C VAL A 710 -36.44 -2.54 -30.13
N LEU A 711 -36.32 -2.62 -28.80
CA LEU A 711 -36.24 -1.44 -27.95
C LEU A 711 -34.85 -0.81 -28.07
N TYR A 712 -34.81 0.55 -28.04
CA TYR A 712 -33.54 1.26 -28.06
C TYR A 712 -33.50 2.40 -27.05
N LEU A 713 -32.46 2.44 -26.21
CA LEU A 713 -32.23 3.48 -25.18
C LEU A 713 -30.87 4.12 -25.36
N HIS A 714 -30.85 5.48 -25.49
CA HIS A 714 -29.62 6.26 -25.58
C HIS A 714 -29.64 7.49 -24.67
N GLY A 715 -28.52 8.22 -24.60
CA GLY A 715 -28.37 9.39 -23.71
C GLY A 715 -29.37 10.55 -23.99
N GLY A 716 -29.87 10.64 -25.19
CA GLY A 716 -30.87 11.66 -25.58
C GLY A 716 -32.32 11.23 -25.36
N THR A 717 -32.61 9.98 -24.91
CA THR A 717 -33.99 9.50 -24.68
C THR A 717 -34.63 10.27 -23.51
N PRO A 718 -35.81 10.91 -23.70
CA PRO A 718 -36.52 11.62 -22.64
C PRO A 718 -36.87 10.70 -21.46
N LYS A 719 -36.97 11.27 -20.25
CA LYS A 719 -37.22 10.50 -19.02
C LYS A 719 -38.47 9.62 -19.09
N ALA A 720 -39.60 10.19 -19.55
CA ALA A 720 -40.86 9.46 -19.65
C ALA A 720 -40.76 8.29 -20.66
N GLU A 721 -40.04 8.49 -21.77
CA GLU A 721 -39.80 7.46 -22.77
C GLU A 721 -38.88 6.34 -22.21
N ARG A 722 -37.82 6.70 -21.47
CA ARG A 722 -36.95 5.75 -20.79
C ARG A 722 -37.74 4.85 -19.83
N GLU A 723 -38.66 5.41 -19.04
CA GLU A 723 -39.48 4.65 -18.12
C GLU A 723 -40.42 3.68 -18.86
N ARG A 724 -41.00 4.11 -19.97
CA ARG A 724 -41.83 3.24 -20.82
C ARG A 724 -41.05 2.08 -21.44
N LEU A 725 -39.87 2.36 -22.03
CA LEU A 725 -39.02 1.31 -22.62
C LEU A 725 -38.60 0.23 -21.59
N VAL A 726 -38.23 0.68 -20.36
CA VAL A 726 -37.87 -0.25 -19.28
C VAL A 726 -39.08 -1.07 -18.82
N GLU A 727 -40.26 -0.47 -18.78
CA GLU A 727 -41.48 -1.18 -18.41
C GLU A 727 -41.86 -2.21 -19.50
N SER A 728 -41.80 -1.82 -20.78
CA SER A 728 -42.06 -2.74 -21.91
C SER A 728 -41.08 -3.91 -21.96
N PHE A 729 -39.87 -3.76 -21.50
CA PHE A 729 -38.89 -4.85 -21.46
C PHE A 729 -39.14 -5.89 -20.35
N ARG A 730 -40.07 -5.67 -19.45
CA ARG A 730 -40.43 -6.69 -18.44
C ARG A 730 -40.94 -7.98 -19.03
N ASP A 731 -41.62 -7.88 -20.18
CA ASP A 731 -42.14 -9.01 -20.92
C ASP A 731 -41.05 -9.68 -21.78
N GLY A 732 -39.80 -9.19 -21.72
CA GLY A 732 -38.68 -9.72 -22.48
C GLY A 732 -38.47 -9.04 -23.83
N GLY A 733 -37.75 -9.73 -24.74
CA GLY A 733 -37.42 -9.24 -26.08
C GLY A 733 -35.97 -8.82 -26.25
N VAL A 734 -35.71 -7.98 -27.22
CA VAL A 734 -34.38 -7.45 -27.53
C VAL A 734 -34.32 -5.98 -27.15
N PHE A 735 -33.32 -5.60 -26.33
CA PHE A 735 -33.12 -4.24 -25.90
C PHE A 735 -31.68 -3.75 -26.21
N VAL A 736 -31.57 -2.85 -27.14
CA VAL A 736 -30.29 -2.16 -27.48
C VAL A 736 -30.10 -0.99 -26.56
N LEU A 737 -28.91 -0.81 -26.01
CA LEU A 737 -28.60 0.27 -25.07
C LEU A 737 -27.25 0.89 -25.41
N SER A 738 -27.16 2.22 -25.34
CA SER A 738 -25.86 2.83 -25.30
C SER A 738 -25.25 2.64 -23.91
N LEU A 739 -23.95 2.30 -23.83
CA LEU A 739 -23.26 2.00 -22.57
C LEU A 739 -23.45 3.10 -21.50
N ARG A 740 -23.39 4.37 -21.91
CA ARG A 740 -23.61 5.52 -20.98
C ARG A 740 -25.06 5.61 -20.48
N ALA A 741 -26.04 5.27 -21.28
CA ALA A 741 -27.44 5.31 -20.88
C ALA A 741 -27.84 4.05 -20.08
N GLY A 742 -27.33 2.89 -20.46
CA GLY A 742 -27.54 1.62 -19.79
C GLY A 742 -26.81 1.49 -18.46
N GLY A 743 -25.72 2.23 -18.28
CA GLY A 743 -24.88 2.20 -17.06
C GLY A 743 -25.55 2.76 -15.79
N THR A 744 -26.77 3.31 -15.86
CA THR A 744 -27.40 4.02 -14.74
C THR A 744 -28.69 3.37 -14.24
N GLY A 745 -28.62 2.65 -13.11
CA GLY A 745 -29.76 2.34 -12.22
C GLY A 745 -30.93 1.53 -12.77
N LEU A 746 -30.85 1.00 -13.99
CA LEU A 746 -31.92 0.22 -14.61
C LEU A 746 -32.01 -1.19 -14.01
N ASN A 747 -33.20 -1.75 -13.96
CA ASN A 747 -33.46 -3.15 -13.64
C ASN A 747 -33.96 -3.89 -14.87
N LEU A 748 -33.13 -4.77 -15.44
CA LEU A 748 -33.39 -5.45 -16.71
C LEU A 748 -33.21 -6.98 -16.55
N THR A 749 -33.71 -7.52 -15.45
CA THR A 749 -33.58 -8.96 -15.06
C THR A 749 -34.37 -9.90 -15.96
N ALA A 750 -35.18 -9.41 -16.88
CA ALA A 750 -35.84 -10.24 -17.90
C ALA A 750 -34.84 -10.82 -18.90
N ALA A 751 -33.66 -10.22 -19.07
CA ALA A 751 -32.61 -10.69 -19.95
C ALA A 751 -31.79 -11.80 -19.30
N SER A 752 -31.54 -12.89 -20.05
CA SER A 752 -30.58 -13.95 -19.73
C SER A 752 -29.29 -13.87 -20.56
N HIS A 753 -29.26 -13.02 -21.60
CA HIS A 753 -28.09 -12.79 -22.44
C HIS A 753 -27.71 -11.30 -22.50
N VAL A 754 -26.41 -11.02 -22.47
CA VAL A 754 -25.85 -9.68 -22.57
C VAL A 754 -24.75 -9.67 -23.62
N PHE A 755 -24.91 -8.87 -24.65
CA PHE A 755 -23.90 -8.66 -25.68
C PHE A 755 -23.20 -7.32 -25.50
N HIS A 756 -21.87 -7.35 -25.41
CA HIS A 756 -21.03 -6.16 -25.57
C HIS A 756 -20.51 -6.14 -27.00
N TYR A 757 -21.12 -5.32 -27.83
CA TYR A 757 -20.88 -5.27 -29.27
C TYR A 757 -19.51 -4.68 -29.62
N ASP A 758 -19.07 -3.68 -28.84
CA ASP A 758 -17.76 -3.06 -28.94
C ASP A 758 -17.05 -3.02 -27.57
N ARG A 759 -15.72 -3.14 -27.58
CA ARG A 759 -14.91 -3.15 -26.34
C ARG A 759 -14.73 -1.77 -25.75
N TRP A 760 -14.89 -1.67 -24.43
CA TRP A 760 -14.60 -0.48 -23.68
C TRP A 760 -13.22 -0.57 -23.01
N TRP A 761 -12.51 0.55 -22.90
CA TRP A 761 -11.21 0.61 -22.23
C TRP A 761 -11.29 0.22 -20.75
N ASN A 762 -12.36 0.62 -20.05
CA ASN A 762 -12.56 0.32 -18.64
C ASN A 762 -13.56 -0.83 -18.46
N PRO A 763 -13.11 -2.02 -18.03
CA PRO A 763 -13.96 -3.19 -17.83
C PRO A 763 -15.05 -2.97 -16.76
N ALA A 764 -14.84 -2.02 -15.83
CA ALA A 764 -15.85 -1.70 -14.83
C ALA A 764 -17.15 -1.14 -15.45
N VAL A 765 -17.06 -0.41 -16.57
CA VAL A 765 -18.24 0.09 -17.29
C VAL A 765 -19.02 -1.04 -17.95
N GLU A 766 -18.34 -2.04 -18.55
CA GLU A 766 -18.96 -3.24 -19.11
C GLU A 766 -19.62 -4.09 -18.00
N ASN A 767 -18.90 -4.30 -16.89
CA ASN A 767 -19.45 -5.00 -15.73
C ASN A 767 -20.69 -4.28 -15.18
N GLN A 768 -20.64 -2.94 -15.09
CA GLN A 768 -21.77 -2.13 -14.67
C GLN A 768 -23.00 -2.30 -15.58
N ALA A 769 -22.79 -2.41 -16.90
CA ALA A 769 -23.84 -2.68 -17.86
C ALA A 769 -24.37 -4.11 -17.70
N THR A 770 -23.52 -5.11 -17.59
CA THR A 770 -23.89 -6.50 -17.32
C THR A 770 -24.70 -6.66 -16.03
N ASP A 771 -24.37 -5.92 -15.01
CA ASP A 771 -25.07 -5.93 -13.71
C ASP A 771 -26.51 -5.40 -13.76
N ARG A 772 -26.98 -4.93 -14.91
CA ARG A 772 -28.40 -4.63 -15.13
C ARG A 772 -29.24 -5.90 -15.30
N ALA A 773 -28.66 -6.95 -15.86
CA ALA A 773 -29.26 -8.26 -15.99
C ALA A 773 -28.89 -9.18 -14.80
N HIS A 774 -27.61 -9.20 -14.40
CA HIS A 774 -27.08 -10.04 -13.32
C HIS A 774 -27.17 -9.34 -11.96
N ARG A 775 -28.34 -9.34 -11.35
CA ARG A 775 -28.62 -8.73 -10.04
C ARG A 775 -29.69 -9.50 -9.27
N ILE A 776 -29.89 -9.17 -8.01
CA ILE A 776 -30.92 -9.79 -7.16
C ILE A 776 -32.28 -9.70 -7.86
N GLY A 777 -32.94 -10.86 -7.99
CA GLY A 777 -34.19 -11.04 -8.74
C GLY A 777 -34.01 -11.72 -10.09
N GLN A 778 -32.77 -11.96 -10.53
CA GLN A 778 -32.48 -12.83 -11.69
C GLN A 778 -32.71 -14.30 -11.31
N GLN A 779 -33.38 -15.05 -12.16
CA GLN A 779 -33.70 -16.46 -11.94
C GLN A 779 -32.99 -17.41 -12.92
N ARG A 780 -32.34 -16.86 -13.95
CA ARG A 780 -31.67 -17.63 -15.02
C ARG A 780 -30.18 -17.30 -15.03
N THR A 781 -29.36 -18.27 -15.44
CA THR A 781 -27.94 -18.02 -15.72
C THR A 781 -27.80 -16.90 -16.74
N VAL A 782 -26.90 -15.96 -16.48
CA VAL A 782 -26.66 -14.82 -17.37
C VAL A 782 -25.42 -15.10 -18.22
N HIS A 783 -25.64 -15.19 -19.53
CA HIS A 783 -24.58 -15.37 -20.53
C HIS A 783 -24.13 -14.01 -21.05
N VAL A 784 -22.82 -13.72 -20.90
CA VAL A 784 -22.21 -12.45 -21.34
C VAL A 784 -21.29 -12.72 -22.52
N HIS A 785 -21.62 -12.11 -23.65
CA HIS A 785 -20.88 -12.28 -24.90
C HIS A 785 -20.15 -10.96 -25.23
N ARG A 786 -18.82 -11.03 -25.39
CA ARG A 786 -17.99 -9.89 -25.81
C ARG A 786 -17.52 -10.11 -27.23
N LEU A 787 -17.92 -9.23 -28.16
CA LEU A 787 -17.47 -9.32 -29.56
C LEU A 787 -16.21 -8.45 -29.73
N VAL A 788 -15.14 -9.08 -30.20
CA VAL A 788 -13.82 -8.46 -30.38
C VAL A 788 -13.38 -8.63 -31.82
N ALA A 789 -13.04 -7.53 -32.48
CA ALA A 789 -12.48 -7.58 -33.82
C ALA A 789 -11.03 -8.12 -33.77
N LEU A 790 -10.83 -9.28 -34.40
CA LEU A 790 -9.57 -10.02 -34.41
C LEU A 790 -8.49 -9.25 -35.18
N GLY A 791 -7.24 -9.27 -34.70
CA GLY A 791 -6.11 -8.60 -35.37
C GLY A 791 -6.10 -7.08 -35.23
N THR A 792 -6.95 -6.49 -34.39
CA THR A 792 -7.14 -5.04 -34.30
C THR A 792 -6.80 -4.47 -32.93
N LEU A 793 -6.94 -3.14 -32.80
CA LEU A 793 -6.90 -2.42 -31.54
C LEU A 793 -7.82 -3.03 -30.46
N GLU A 794 -8.98 -3.61 -30.81
CA GLU A 794 -9.90 -4.19 -29.83
C GLU A 794 -9.32 -5.45 -29.18
N GLU A 795 -8.65 -6.30 -29.95
CA GLU A 795 -7.94 -7.47 -29.42
C GLU A 795 -6.82 -7.05 -28.48
N LYS A 796 -6.05 -6.01 -28.87
CA LYS A 796 -5.00 -5.46 -27.99
C LYS A 796 -5.56 -4.87 -26.70
N ILE A 797 -6.69 -4.19 -26.74
CA ILE A 797 -7.41 -3.73 -25.56
C ILE A 797 -7.82 -4.93 -24.68
N ASP A 798 -8.34 -6.00 -25.27
CA ASP A 798 -8.74 -7.20 -24.53
C ASP A 798 -7.55 -7.90 -23.88
N GLU A 799 -6.44 -8.08 -24.60
CA GLU A 799 -5.18 -8.60 -24.05
C GLU A 799 -4.65 -7.74 -22.88
N LEU A 800 -4.66 -6.42 -23.04
CA LEU A 800 -4.23 -5.50 -22.00
C LEU A 800 -5.12 -5.56 -20.75
N ILE A 801 -6.43 -5.68 -20.94
CA ILE A 801 -7.40 -5.89 -19.86
C ILE A 801 -7.14 -7.22 -19.16
N ALA A 802 -6.90 -8.31 -19.90
CA ALA A 802 -6.65 -9.64 -19.36
C ALA A 802 -5.32 -9.70 -18.57
N ARG A 803 -4.22 -9.18 -19.11
CA ARG A 803 -2.92 -9.08 -18.42
C ARG A 803 -3.04 -8.28 -17.13
N LYS A 804 -3.81 -7.20 -17.13
CA LYS A 804 -4.03 -6.36 -15.96
C LYS A 804 -5.07 -6.89 -15.00
N ARG A 805 -5.98 -7.77 -15.39
CA ARG A 805 -6.91 -8.43 -14.46
C ARG A 805 -6.12 -9.20 -13.40
N ASN A 806 -5.01 -9.84 -13.77
CA ASN A 806 -4.07 -10.47 -12.83
C ASN A 806 -3.26 -9.46 -11.97
N LEU A 807 -3.07 -8.21 -12.47
CA LEU A 807 -2.46 -7.09 -11.72
C LEU A 807 -3.51 -6.17 -11.05
N MET A 808 -4.75 -6.12 -11.57
CA MET A 808 -5.83 -5.21 -11.11
C MET A 808 -6.56 -5.65 -9.84
N GLU A 809 -6.38 -6.84 -9.40
CA GLU A 809 -6.52 -7.07 -7.96
C GLU A 809 -5.53 -6.20 -7.19
N ARG A 810 -4.57 -5.58 -7.89
CA ARG A 810 -3.41 -4.89 -7.32
C ARG A 810 -3.33 -3.37 -7.51
N ILE A 811 -4.06 -2.68 -8.39
CA ILE A 811 -4.06 -1.20 -8.55
C ILE A 811 -3.92 -0.79 -10.04
N THR A 812 -4.82 0.06 -10.52
CA THR A 812 -4.82 1.01 -11.66
C THR A 812 -5.67 0.67 -12.89
N GLY A 813 -6.56 1.61 -13.23
CA GLY A 813 -7.43 1.60 -14.39
C GLY A 813 -6.80 2.13 -15.69
N PHE A 814 -7.42 1.71 -16.81
CA PHE A 814 -7.08 2.15 -18.14
C PHE A 814 -8.12 3.17 -18.64
N ASP A 815 -7.64 4.26 -19.23
CA ASP A 815 -8.44 5.31 -19.85
C ASP A 815 -7.90 5.53 -21.29
N GLU A 816 -8.71 6.04 -22.22
CA GLU A 816 -8.30 6.44 -23.58
C GLU A 816 -7.08 7.38 -23.59
N ARG A 817 -6.87 8.14 -22.53
CA ARG A 817 -5.71 9.02 -22.34
C ARG A 817 -4.38 8.28 -22.30
N TYR A 818 -4.38 7.04 -21.80
CA TYR A 818 -3.17 6.21 -21.75
C TYR A 818 -2.56 6.03 -23.16
N ALA A 819 -3.40 5.71 -24.14
CA ALA A 819 -2.91 5.55 -25.52
C ALA A 819 -2.31 6.83 -26.11
N SER A 820 -2.75 8.02 -25.63
CA SER A 820 -2.19 9.31 -26.07
C SER A 820 -0.84 9.67 -25.43
N GLU A 821 -0.44 8.94 -24.38
CA GLU A 821 0.80 9.13 -23.63
C GLU A 821 1.89 8.13 -24.05
N LEU A 822 1.56 7.11 -24.85
CA LEU A 822 2.49 6.10 -25.36
C LEU A 822 3.53 6.68 -26.29
N GLY A 823 4.72 6.08 -26.30
CA GLY A 823 5.75 6.27 -27.31
C GLY A 823 5.30 5.80 -28.70
N ASP A 824 6.04 6.19 -29.76
CA ASP A 824 5.63 5.86 -31.12
C ASP A 824 5.66 4.35 -31.40
N ASP A 825 6.61 3.61 -30.85
CA ASP A 825 6.71 2.15 -31.02
C ASP A 825 5.59 1.41 -30.27
N GLU A 826 5.29 1.81 -29.03
CA GLU A 826 4.19 1.24 -28.24
C GLU A 826 2.83 1.53 -28.89
N LEU A 827 2.66 2.75 -29.43
CA LEU A 827 1.45 3.13 -30.16
C LEU A 827 1.31 2.31 -31.45
N ARG A 828 2.39 2.09 -32.19
CA ARG A 828 2.40 1.22 -33.39
C ARG A 828 1.96 -0.20 -33.03
N GLU A 829 2.51 -0.77 -31.97
CA GLU A 829 2.13 -2.10 -31.50
C GLU A 829 0.65 -2.17 -31.10
N LEU A 830 0.15 -1.12 -30.43
CA LEU A 830 -1.24 -1.04 -29.96
C LEU A 830 -2.25 -1.01 -31.12
N VAL A 831 -1.98 -0.27 -32.20
CA VAL A 831 -2.95 -0.04 -33.29
C VAL A 831 -2.68 -0.87 -34.56
N ALA A 832 -1.59 -1.67 -34.58
CA ALA A 832 -1.23 -2.47 -35.75
C ALA A 832 -2.35 -3.45 -36.16
N LEU A 833 -2.58 -3.56 -37.46
CA LEU A 833 -3.43 -4.60 -38.04
C LEU A 833 -2.60 -5.87 -38.31
N ARG A 834 -2.94 -6.99 -37.68
CA ARG A 834 -2.27 -8.28 -37.93
C ARG A 834 -2.90 -8.96 -39.14
N LYS A 835 -2.09 -9.24 -40.19
CA LYS A 835 -2.58 -9.82 -41.47
C LYS A 835 -2.71 -11.35 -41.49
N SER A 836 -2.29 -12.06 -40.46
CA SER A 836 -2.24 -13.54 -40.43
C SER A 836 -3.59 -14.29 -40.54
N TRP A 837 -4.71 -13.56 -40.59
CA TRP A 837 -6.07 -14.13 -40.68
C TRP A 837 -6.77 -13.87 -42.04
N ALA A 838 -6.11 -13.09 -42.94
CA ALA A 838 -6.70 -12.75 -44.25
C ALA A 838 -6.50 -13.86 -45.30
N ASP A 839 -5.70 -14.87 -44.99
CA ASP A 839 -5.35 -15.99 -45.88
C ASP A 839 -6.10 -17.31 -45.57
N GLY A 840 -7.14 -17.28 -44.75
CA GLY A 840 -7.98 -18.43 -44.41
C GLY A 840 -9.40 -18.34 -44.98
#